data_8698bf6dc794ddcda3f614dc5a62dc20
#
_entry.id   8698bf6dc794ddcda3f614dc5a62dc20
#
_cell.length_a   1.000
_cell.length_b   1.000
_cell.length_c   1.000
_cell.angle_alpha   90.00
_cell.angle_beta   90.00
_cell.angle_gamma   90.00
#
_symmetry.space_group_name_H-M   'P 1'
#
loop_
_entity.id
_entity.type
_entity.pdbx_description
1 polymer ?
#
loop_
_entity_poly.entity_id
_entity_poly.type
_entity_poly.pdbx_seq_one_letter_code
_entity_poly.pdbx_strand_id
1 'polypeptide(L)'
;LANAAFYATIRAAPRASIARLLAPRVRAHYGPADAQAPELKADRLMSSENTYTSGALMRWLWHDYLRKHMGKLALAVVFMAIEGATLGAMAKLMQPMFDRVFIAGEQSWLLIVGFVLMGIFLLRAVSGVAQKVLLTRIAQRSAADMRIDLLNRMMQQDGAFHQTHPPGFLVQRVQSDVNAVGDVWRAIITGAGRDFIGLLVLLGVAISIDPVWALLACIGIPVMVLPAAFAQRFVRRRAREARDLGASLSTRLDEVFHGIVQIKLNALEDYQSRQYRDITTRFVDTEVRTAFGSSAIPAMIDIISGIGFMAVILYGGSEIISGDKTIGEFMTFFTAMGFTFNPLRRLGAISGQWQVAAAALERIKELMDAPLRLISAEKPVAAPKKNADITLDNVSLSFGDTEVLHGLSLTAEAGKTTALVGASGAGKSTIFNLLTRLLDPTSGHVRIGGVATTDMAIPDLRTLFSVVSQEALLFDETLRENIVLGRTDVTDDQLKKVLDAAFVSDFLPQLENGLDTHVGPRGSALSGGQRQRVVIARALLRDTPVLLLDEATSALDAQSEQVVQDALDRLSEGRTTLVIAHRLSTIRNADKIIVMDRGQAVDTGTHEELLARGGIYADLYRLQFRDGKTVLDRRRGILRRSDTPAPERQPNLLQRIGQHFFGS
;
A
#
# COMPACT_ATOMS: atom_id res chain seq x y z
N LEU A 1 18.51 -32.91 -32.64
CA LEU A 1 19.91 -32.43 -32.73
C LEU A 1 20.02 -31.00 -33.24
N ALA A 2 19.18 -30.54 -34.19
CA ALA A 2 19.19 -29.16 -34.69
C ALA A 2 18.77 -28.09 -33.64
N ASN A 3 17.87 -28.42 -32.70
CA ASN A 3 17.46 -27.52 -31.63
C ASN A 3 18.51 -27.39 -30.50
N ALA A 4 19.31 -28.40 -30.26
CA ALA A 4 20.38 -28.36 -29.25
C ALA A 4 21.56 -27.48 -29.68
N ALA A 5 21.87 -27.43 -30.99
CA ALA A 5 22.90 -26.56 -31.55
C ALA A 5 22.48 -25.08 -31.55
N PHE A 6 21.19 -24.79 -31.74
CA PHE A 6 20.65 -23.42 -31.71
C PHE A 6 20.71 -22.81 -30.28
N TYR A 7 20.41 -23.59 -29.25
CA TYR A 7 20.51 -23.15 -27.86
C TYR A 7 21.94 -22.98 -27.34
N ALA A 8 22.89 -23.75 -27.86
CA ALA A 8 24.30 -23.60 -27.51
C ALA A 8 24.91 -22.31 -28.07
N THR A 9 24.48 -21.87 -29.24
CA THR A 9 24.98 -20.62 -29.89
C THR A 9 24.47 -19.35 -29.21
N ILE A 10 23.29 -19.39 -28.59
CA ILE A 10 22.72 -18.23 -27.85
C ILE A 10 23.44 -18.01 -26.52
N ARG A 11 24.04 -19.02 -25.92
CA ARG A 11 24.74 -18.92 -24.61
C ARG A 11 26.13 -18.26 -24.69
N ALA A 12 26.74 -18.18 -25.88
CA ALA A 12 28.09 -17.69 -26.07
C ALA A 12 28.22 -16.25 -26.65
N ALA A 13 27.13 -15.59 -27.03
CA ALA A 13 27.17 -14.28 -27.64
C ALA A 13 26.95 -13.14 -26.61
N PRO A 14 27.74 -12.05 -26.65
CA PRO A 14 27.50 -10.87 -25.81
C PRO A 14 26.16 -10.19 -26.15
N ARG A 15 25.44 -9.74 -25.11
CA ARG A 15 24.08 -9.16 -25.19
C ARG A 15 23.84 -8.11 -26.29
N ALA A 16 24.88 -7.45 -26.76
CA ALA A 16 24.80 -6.45 -27.85
C ALA A 16 24.54 -7.03 -29.25
N SER A 17 24.80 -8.34 -29.47
CA SER A 17 24.61 -9.00 -30.78
C SER A 17 23.19 -9.55 -30.97
N ILE A 18 22.49 -9.87 -29.88
CA ILE A 18 21.12 -10.43 -29.92
C ILE A 18 20.10 -9.34 -30.32
N ALA A 19 20.32 -8.11 -29.89
CA ALA A 19 19.47 -6.96 -30.24
C ALA A 19 19.52 -6.64 -31.76
N ARG A 20 20.60 -6.96 -32.45
CA ARG A 20 20.74 -6.72 -33.90
C ARG A 20 20.12 -7.82 -34.78
N LEU A 21 19.96 -9.02 -34.25
CA LEU A 21 19.39 -10.16 -34.98
C LEU A 21 17.86 -10.21 -34.97
N LEU A 22 17.21 -9.54 -34.00
CA LEU A 22 15.75 -9.48 -33.88
C LEU A 22 15.14 -8.20 -34.49
N ALA A 23 15.96 -7.21 -34.83
CA ALA A 23 15.50 -5.91 -35.36
C ALA A 23 14.71 -5.94 -36.69
N PRO A 24 14.91 -6.88 -37.65
CA PRO A 24 14.16 -6.84 -38.90
C PRO A 24 12.73 -7.40 -38.82
N ARG A 25 12.40 -8.23 -37.81
CA ARG A 25 11.08 -8.88 -37.74
C ARG A 25 10.01 -8.09 -36.97
N VAL A 26 10.42 -7.15 -36.10
CA VAL A 26 9.49 -6.31 -35.32
C VAL A 26 9.04 -5.07 -36.11
N ARG A 27 9.84 -4.61 -37.11
CA ARG A 27 9.50 -3.44 -37.94
C ARG A 27 8.37 -3.64 -38.96
N ALA A 28 7.90 -4.86 -39.16
CA ALA A 28 6.85 -5.14 -40.18
C ALA A 28 5.42 -4.95 -39.67
N HIS A 29 5.19 -4.73 -38.37
CA HIS A 29 3.84 -4.64 -37.77
C HIS A 29 3.51 -3.33 -37.05
N TYR A 30 4.49 -2.42 -36.88
CA TYR A 30 4.25 -1.12 -36.23
C TYR A 30 4.99 -0.02 -36.99
N GLY A 31 4.29 1.05 -37.36
CA GLY A 31 4.86 2.22 -38.04
C GLY A 31 5.87 2.96 -37.15
N PRO A 32 6.75 3.80 -37.75
CA PRO A 32 7.94 4.36 -37.08
C PRO A 32 7.68 5.42 -35.99
N ALA A 33 6.43 5.70 -35.62
CA ALA A 33 6.07 6.76 -34.66
C ALA A 33 5.73 6.28 -33.24
N ASP A 34 5.46 4.98 -33.00
CA ASP A 34 4.89 4.51 -31.72
C ASP A 34 5.80 3.62 -30.88
N ALA A 35 7.09 3.54 -31.20
CA ALA A 35 8.05 2.70 -30.47
C ALA A 35 8.82 3.42 -29.33
N GLN A 36 8.22 4.42 -28.70
CA GLN A 36 8.69 4.92 -27.40
C GLN A 36 7.84 4.28 -26.30
N ALA A 37 8.45 3.29 -25.64
CA ALA A 37 7.86 2.44 -24.62
C ALA A 37 7.12 3.21 -23.51
N PRO A 38 6.02 2.65 -22.97
CA PRO A 38 5.28 3.24 -21.84
C PRO A 38 6.12 3.35 -20.53
N GLU A 39 7.29 2.72 -20.45
CA GLU A 39 8.20 2.82 -19.29
C GLU A 39 8.76 4.23 -19.04
N LEU A 40 8.92 5.07 -20.08
CA LEU A 40 9.45 6.43 -19.90
C LEU A 40 8.40 7.46 -19.45
N LYS A 41 7.10 7.13 -19.54
CA LYS A 41 6.03 8.02 -19.05
C LYS A 41 5.66 7.77 -17.58
N ALA A 42 5.80 6.54 -17.08
CA ALA A 42 5.60 6.24 -15.66
C ALA A 42 6.64 6.96 -14.77
N ASP A 43 7.90 7.03 -15.21
CA ASP A 43 8.96 7.78 -14.50
C ASP A 43 8.74 9.31 -14.51
N ARG A 44 8.07 9.87 -15.52
CA ARG A 44 7.76 11.31 -15.56
C ARG A 44 6.55 11.74 -14.73
N LEU A 45 5.63 10.83 -14.44
CA LEU A 45 4.52 11.07 -13.51
C LEU A 45 4.95 10.92 -12.03
N MET A 46 6.08 10.23 -11.79
CA MET A 46 6.70 10.09 -10.47
C MET A 46 7.78 11.15 -10.20
N SER A 47 8.17 11.95 -11.18
CA SER A 47 9.15 13.03 -11.06
C SER A 47 8.52 14.42 -11.13
N SER A 48 7.48 14.69 -10.34
CA SER A 48 7.22 16.05 -9.92
C SER A 48 8.32 16.40 -8.90
N GLU A 49 9.17 17.35 -9.24
CA GLU A 49 10.26 17.90 -8.42
C GLU A 49 9.74 18.58 -7.13
N ASN A 50 9.07 17.86 -6.28
CA ASN A 50 8.84 18.22 -4.90
C ASN A 50 9.72 17.35 -3.99
N THR A 51 11.03 17.39 -4.22
CA THR A 51 11.98 16.78 -3.30
C THR A 51 11.95 17.59 -2.01
N TYR A 52 11.17 17.12 -1.02
CA TYR A 52 11.12 17.75 0.28
C TYR A 52 12.52 17.75 0.90
N THR A 53 13.03 18.92 1.27
CA THR A 53 14.31 18.97 1.97
C THR A 53 14.19 18.28 3.33
N SER A 54 15.25 17.57 3.76
CA SER A 54 15.29 16.91 5.07
C SER A 54 14.92 17.87 6.22
N GLY A 55 15.26 19.16 6.11
CA GLY A 55 14.87 20.16 7.10
C GLY A 55 13.37 20.49 7.10
N ALA A 56 12.71 20.48 5.94
CA ALA A 56 11.26 20.67 5.84
C ALA A 56 10.51 19.48 6.44
N LEU A 57 10.93 18.25 6.14
CA LEU A 57 10.37 17.03 6.71
C LEU A 57 10.51 17.00 8.23
N MET A 58 11.70 17.36 8.76
CA MET A 58 11.94 17.41 10.20
C MET A 58 11.05 18.47 10.87
N ARG A 59 10.90 19.65 10.24
CA ARG A 59 10.05 20.74 10.78
C ARG A 59 8.58 20.34 10.80
N TRP A 60 8.09 19.72 9.73
CA TRP A 60 6.74 19.20 9.65
C TRP A 60 6.46 18.18 10.75
N LEU A 61 7.32 17.18 10.87
CA LEU A 61 7.20 16.11 11.85
C LEU A 61 7.24 16.66 13.30
N TRP A 62 8.12 17.64 13.54
CA TRP A 62 8.18 18.32 14.83
C TRP A 62 6.90 19.07 15.16
N HIS A 63 6.42 19.89 14.23
CA HIS A 63 5.27 20.75 14.46
C HIS A 63 3.97 19.96 14.65
N ASP A 64 3.71 18.97 13.80
CA ASP A 64 2.42 18.31 13.75
C ASP A 64 2.30 17.15 14.74
N TYR A 65 3.39 16.44 15.02
CA TYR A 65 3.34 15.21 15.82
C TYR A 65 4.10 15.28 17.15
N LEU A 66 5.23 15.96 17.23
CA LEU A 66 6.08 15.90 18.42
C LEU A 66 5.86 17.03 19.42
N ARG A 67 5.60 18.21 18.94
CA ARG A 67 5.34 19.39 19.79
C ARG A 67 4.23 19.15 20.79
N LYS A 68 3.24 18.32 20.46
CA LYS A 68 2.14 17.89 21.34
C LYS A 68 2.65 17.14 22.61
N HIS A 69 3.87 16.61 22.57
CA HIS A 69 4.44 15.81 23.65
C HIS A 69 5.64 16.46 24.34
N MET A 70 5.82 17.79 24.22
CA MET A 70 6.98 18.54 24.75
C MET A 70 7.27 18.27 26.24
N GLY A 71 6.25 18.24 27.10
CA GLY A 71 6.45 18.00 28.52
C GLY A 71 7.07 16.63 28.84
N LYS A 72 6.60 15.57 28.13
CA LYS A 72 7.17 14.22 28.27
C LYS A 72 8.56 14.13 27.64
N LEU A 73 8.79 14.85 26.55
CA LEU A 73 10.10 14.91 25.89
C LEU A 73 11.13 15.62 26.79
N ALA A 74 10.77 16.75 27.40
CA ALA A 74 11.62 17.44 28.36
C ALA A 74 12.01 16.54 29.55
N LEU A 75 11.04 15.80 30.10
CA LEU A 75 11.30 14.84 31.17
C LEU A 75 12.23 13.71 30.71
N ALA A 76 12.04 13.20 29.47
CA ALA A 76 12.94 12.19 28.92
C ALA A 76 14.37 12.72 28.74
N VAL A 77 14.53 13.99 28.33
CA VAL A 77 15.85 14.64 28.23
C VAL A 77 16.53 14.76 29.57
N VAL A 78 15.79 15.08 30.65
CA VAL A 78 16.35 15.08 32.02
C VAL A 78 16.89 13.70 32.40
N PHE A 79 16.12 12.63 32.19
CA PHE A 79 16.60 11.27 32.46
C PHE A 79 17.79 10.87 31.59
N MET A 80 17.84 11.32 30.33
CA MET A 80 18.98 11.12 29.42
C MET A 80 20.23 11.86 29.92
N ALA A 81 20.06 13.08 30.42
CA ALA A 81 21.16 13.85 31.00
C ALA A 81 21.70 13.17 32.26
N ILE A 82 20.84 12.68 33.14
CA ILE A 82 21.24 11.91 34.32
C ILE A 82 21.98 10.64 33.88
N GLU A 83 21.44 9.86 32.95
CA GLU A 83 22.10 8.62 32.48
C GLU A 83 23.45 8.91 31.80
N GLY A 84 23.54 9.98 30.98
CA GLY A 84 24.79 10.42 30.37
C GLY A 84 25.82 10.86 31.41
N ALA A 85 25.40 11.60 32.43
CA ALA A 85 26.27 12.04 33.51
C ALA A 85 26.81 10.89 34.40
N THR A 86 26.05 9.78 34.55
CA THR A 86 26.53 8.60 35.28
C THR A 86 27.77 7.97 34.65
N LEU A 87 27.97 8.09 33.32
CA LEU A 87 29.20 7.61 32.66
C LEU A 87 30.44 8.37 33.16
N GLY A 88 30.33 9.70 33.22
CA GLY A 88 31.42 10.52 33.75
C GLY A 88 31.66 10.33 35.24
N ALA A 89 30.56 10.16 36.00
CA ALA A 89 30.66 9.85 37.43
C ALA A 89 31.38 8.50 37.69
N MET A 90 31.06 7.47 36.89
CA MET A 90 31.77 6.18 36.96
C MET A 90 33.26 6.33 36.61
N ALA A 91 33.58 7.09 35.53
CA ALA A 91 34.98 7.33 35.21
C ALA A 91 35.72 8.09 36.33
N LYS A 92 35.11 9.16 36.86
CA LYS A 92 35.73 9.98 37.93
C LYS A 92 35.90 9.20 39.23
N LEU A 93 35.08 8.19 39.52
CA LEU A 93 35.17 7.34 40.70
C LEU A 93 36.43 6.44 40.69
N MET A 94 37.02 6.23 39.51
CA MET A 94 38.27 5.45 39.39
C MET A 94 39.43 6.12 40.15
N GLN A 95 39.51 7.44 40.17
CA GLN A 95 40.60 8.16 40.86
C GLN A 95 40.63 7.86 42.37
N PRO A 96 39.58 8.13 43.15
CA PRO A 96 39.61 7.82 44.58
C PRO A 96 39.69 6.31 44.87
N MET A 97 39.17 5.47 43.96
CA MET A 97 39.27 4.01 44.12
C MET A 97 40.73 3.55 44.04
N PHE A 98 41.52 4.03 43.09
CA PHE A 98 42.92 3.63 42.97
C PHE A 98 43.81 4.36 43.96
N ASP A 99 43.71 5.69 44.08
CA ASP A 99 44.62 6.47 44.90
C ASP A 99 44.39 6.27 46.40
N ARG A 100 43.15 6.27 46.88
CA ARG A 100 42.84 6.19 48.32
C ARG A 100 42.61 4.77 48.83
N VAL A 101 41.87 3.93 48.07
CA VAL A 101 41.56 2.57 48.53
C VAL A 101 42.72 1.63 48.28
N PHE A 102 43.26 1.56 47.04
CA PHE A 102 44.27 0.55 46.71
C PHE A 102 45.71 0.99 47.03
N ILE A 103 46.05 2.26 46.85
CA ILE A 103 47.42 2.75 47.10
C ILE A 103 47.56 3.20 48.56
N ALA A 104 46.69 4.09 49.06
CA ALA A 104 46.75 4.59 50.41
C ALA A 104 46.20 3.63 51.47
N GLY A 105 45.46 2.59 51.12
CA GLY A 105 44.92 1.57 52.04
C GLY A 105 43.82 2.08 52.97
N GLU A 106 43.14 3.19 52.63
CA GLU A 106 42.08 3.80 53.43
C GLU A 106 40.79 2.97 53.44
N GLN A 107 40.57 2.13 54.47
CA GLN A 107 39.39 1.25 54.56
C GLN A 107 38.07 2.01 54.60
N SER A 108 38.01 3.23 55.14
CA SER A 108 36.82 4.08 55.15
C SER A 108 36.31 4.40 53.69
N TRP A 109 37.23 4.61 52.76
CA TRP A 109 36.92 4.87 51.37
C TRP A 109 36.37 3.65 50.62
N LEU A 110 36.70 2.43 51.04
CA LEU A 110 36.18 1.21 50.40
C LEU A 110 34.66 1.16 50.45
N LEU A 111 34.06 1.42 51.60
CA LEU A 111 32.61 1.45 51.75
C LEU A 111 31.97 2.64 50.97
N ILE A 112 32.60 3.82 51.05
CA ILE A 112 32.12 5.02 50.35
C ILE A 112 32.08 4.78 48.83
N VAL A 113 33.19 4.31 48.23
CA VAL A 113 33.28 3.99 46.82
C VAL A 113 32.26 2.91 46.43
N GLY A 114 32.09 1.87 47.24
CA GLY A 114 31.12 0.81 47.03
C GLY A 114 29.67 1.32 46.99
N PHE A 115 29.28 2.11 48.01
CA PHE A 115 27.91 2.67 48.04
C PHE A 115 27.66 3.71 46.94
N VAL A 116 28.64 4.57 46.60
CA VAL A 116 28.54 5.53 45.51
C VAL A 116 28.40 4.80 44.18
N LEU A 117 29.20 3.75 43.96
CA LEU A 117 29.08 2.93 42.75
C LEU A 117 27.70 2.27 42.64
N MET A 118 27.20 1.66 43.73
CA MET A 118 25.86 1.10 43.79
C MET A 118 24.79 2.16 43.45
N GLY A 119 24.90 3.35 44.06
CA GLY A 119 24.00 4.48 43.80
C GLY A 119 24.01 4.93 42.31
N ILE A 120 25.20 5.01 41.70
CA ILE A 120 25.35 5.33 40.29
C ILE A 120 24.66 4.28 39.41
N PHE A 121 24.85 2.99 39.66
CA PHE A 121 24.19 1.93 38.91
C PHE A 121 22.67 1.94 39.09
N LEU A 122 22.17 2.15 40.31
CA LEU A 122 20.74 2.26 40.60
C LEU A 122 20.11 3.46 39.84
N LEU A 123 20.75 4.63 39.95
CA LEU A 123 20.30 5.85 39.24
C LEU A 123 20.30 5.67 37.75
N ARG A 124 21.34 5.04 37.19
CA ARG A 124 21.44 4.71 35.76
C ARG A 124 20.34 3.76 35.33
N ALA A 125 20.09 2.70 36.10
CA ALA A 125 19.03 1.72 35.77
C ALA A 125 17.65 2.37 35.74
N VAL A 126 17.30 3.13 36.79
CA VAL A 126 16.01 3.84 36.88
C VAL A 126 15.86 4.85 35.77
N SER A 127 16.89 5.69 35.52
CA SER A 127 16.87 6.70 34.46
C SER A 127 16.78 6.07 33.06
N GLY A 128 17.52 4.97 32.85
CA GLY A 128 17.51 4.23 31.58
C GLY A 128 16.15 3.61 31.27
N VAL A 129 15.47 3.03 32.27
CA VAL A 129 14.11 2.50 32.11
C VAL A 129 13.11 3.64 31.85
N ALA A 130 13.16 4.68 32.69
CA ALA A 130 12.24 5.82 32.61
C ALA A 130 12.30 6.51 31.24
N GLN A 131 13.51 6.84 30.76
CA GLN A 131 13.68 7.46 29.45
C GLN A 131 13.18 6.55 28.33
N LYS A 132 13.52 5.23 28.36
CA LYS A 132 13.12 4.30 27.30
C LYS A 132 11.60 4.16 27.22
N VAL A 133 10.91 4.07 28.35
CA VAL A 133 9.44 4.00 28.41
C VAL A 133 8.82 5.30 27.89
N LEU A 134 9.32 6.46 28.33
CA LEU A 134 8.82 7.77 27.87
C LEU A 134 9.00 7.94 26.36
N LEU A 135 10.18 7.66 25.82
CA LEU A 135 10.46 7.77 24.38
C LEU A 135 9.62 6.80 23.55
N THR A 136 9.47 5.56 24.04
CA THR A 136 8.61 4.58 23.35
C THR A 136 7.16 5.06 23.35
N ARG A 137 6.66 5.61 24.46
CA ARG A 137 5.30 6.14 24.54
C ARG A 137 5.07 7.32 23.59
N ILE A 138 6.04 8.24 23.50
CA ILE A 138 5.98 9.37 22.55
C ILE A 138 5.98 8.85 21.11
N ALA A 139 6.93 7.98 20.77
CA ALA A 139 7.07 7.43 19.42
C ALA A 139 5.80 6.69 18.96
N GLN A 140 5.26 5.81 19.81
CA GLN A 140 4.05 5.04 19.47
C GLN A 140 2.79 5.91 19.36
N ARG A 141 2.67 6.94 20.24
CA ARG A 141 1.53 7.86 20.15
C ARG A 141 1.58 8.71 18.91
N SER A 142 2.75 9.28 18.58
CA SER A 142 2.94 10.05 17.34
C SER A 142 2.73 9.19 16.10
N ALA A 143 3.17 7.93 16.12
CA ALA A 143 2.92 6.99 15.04
C ALA A 143 1.43 6.64 14.90
N ALA A 144 0.71 6.50 16.02
CA ALA A 144 -0.75 6.26 15.99
C ALA A 144 -1.50 7.46 15.39
N ASP A 145 -1.17 8.68 15.83
CA ASP A 145 -1.78 9.90 15.29
C ASP A 145 -1.51 10.02 13.78
N MET A 146 -0.26 9.78 13.34
CA MET A 146 0.11 9.79 11.91
C MET A 146 -0.64 8.75 11.09
N ARG A 147 -0.86 7.53 11.63
CA ARG A 147 -1.65 6.49 10.95
C ARG A 147 -3.10 6.90 10.76
N ILE A 148 -3.70 7.50 11.79
CA ILE A 148 -5.08 7.97 11.75
C ILE A 148 -5.23 9.10 10.73
N ASP A 149 -4.32 10.09 10.75
CA ASP A 149 -4.34 11.22 9.81
C ASP A 149 -4.16 10.75 8.37
N LEU A 150 -3.21 9.81 8.14
CA LEU A 150 -2.95 9.24 6.82
C LEU A 150 -4.16 8.43 6.31
N LEU A 151 -4.76 7.58 7.17
CA LEU A 151 -5.97 6.84 6.83
C LEU A 151 -7.13 7.77 6.47
N ASN A 152 -7.37 8.80 7.29
CA ASN A 152 -8.41 9.78 7.04
C ASN A 152 -8.20 10.51 5.71
N ARG A 153 -6.94 10.88 5.41
CA ARG A 153 -6.58 11.53 4.14
C ARG A 153 -6.82 10.62 2.94
N MET A 154 -6.44 9.35 3.05
CA MET A 154 -6.66 8.35 1.99
C MET A 154 -8.16 8.10 1.75
N MET A 155 -8.98 8.01 2.81
CA MET A 155 -10.42 7.82 2.67
C MET A 155 -11.13 9.01 2.00
N GLN A 156 -10.55 10.21 2.05
CA GLN A 156 -11.08 11.41 1.40
C GLN A 156 -10.70 11.51 -0.09
N GLN A 157 -9.79 10.67 -0.58
CA GLN A 157 -9.37 10.67 -1.99
C GLN A 157 -10.46 10.12 -2.91
N ASP A 158 -10.35 10.46 -4.20
CA ASP A 158 -11.28 10.04 -5.24
C ASP A 158 -11.06 8.58 -5.69
N GLY A 159 -11.98 8.06 -6.50
CA GLY A 159 -11.87 6.71 -7.06
C GLY A 159 -10.67 6.51 -7.97
N ALA A 160 -10.22 7.56 -8.68
CA ALA A 160 -9.05 7.48 -9.56
C ALA A 160 -7.76 7.30 -8.76
N PHE A 161 -7.64 7.95 -7.60
CA PHE A 161 -6.52 7.74 -6.67
C PHE A 161 -6.43 6.27 -6.24
N HIS A 162 -7.55 5.67 -5.84
CA HIS A 162 -7.58 4.27 -5.38
C HIS A 162 -7.35 3.25 -6.52
N GLN A 163 -7.69 3.59 -7.76
CA GLN A 163 -7.35 2.77 -8.93
C GLN A 163 -5.86 2.79 -9.26
N THR A 164 -5.20 3.94 -9.04
CA THR A 164 -3.76 4.10 -9.30
C THR A 164 -2.88 3.63 -8.15
N HIS A 165 -3.42 3.52 -6.93
CA HIS A 165 -2.71 3.08 -5.72
C HIS A 165 -3.33 1.79 -5.16
N PRO A 166 -2.77 0.61 -5.47
CA PRO A 166 -3.31 -0.67 -5.02
C PRO A 166 -3.33 -0.76 -3.47
N PRO A 167 -4.28 -1.51 -2.88
CA PRO A 167 -4.43 -1.63 -1.42
C PRO A 167 -3.15 -2.01 -0.69
N GLY A 168 -2.36 -2.94 -1.21
CA GLY A 168 -1.08 -3.36 -0.63
C GLY A 168 -0.07 -2.21 -0.51
N PHE A 169 -0.02 -1.33 -1.52
CA PHE A 169 0.81 -0.12 -1.49
C PHE A 169 0.38 0.82 -0.35
N LEU A 170 -0.92 1.08 -0.21
CA LEU A 170 -1.46 1.97 0.83
C LEU A 170 -1.25 1.40 2.24
N VAL A 171 -1.49 0.09 2.43
CA VAL A 171 -1.22 -0.62 3.69
C VAL A 171 0.25 -0.50 4.09
N GLN A 172 1.19 -0.66 3.15
CA GLN A 172 2.62 -0.49 3.40
C GLN A 172 2.96 0.92 3.89
N ARG A 173 2.33 1.98 3.34
CA ARG A 173 2.52 3.37 3.79
C ARG A 173 2.06 3.57 5.23
N VAL A 174 0.85 3.07 5.57
CA VAL A 174 0.28 3.22 6.91
C VAL A 174 1.05 2.43 7.97
N GLN A 175 1.54 1.24 7.63
CA GLN A 175 2.21 0.35 8.59
C GLN A 175 3.73 0.52 8.59
N SER A 176 4.38 0.20 7.47
CA SER A 176 5.84 0.09 7.41
C SER A 176 6.55 1.43 7.43
N ASP A 177 6.07 2.41 6.64
CA ASP A 177 6.71 3.72 6.57
C ASP A 177 6.53 4.49 7.88
N VAL A 178 5.36 4.44 8.51
CA VAL A 178 5.14 5.07 9.81
C VAL A 178 5.98 4.42 10.91
N ASN A 179 6.16 3.09 10.89
CA ASN A 179 7.06 2.41 11.84
C ASN A 179 8.51 2.86 11.65
N ALA A 180 8.99 2.96 10.41
CA ALA A 180 10.34 3.42 10.12
C ALA A 180 10.61 4.83 10.67
N VAL A 181 9.62 5.73 10.59
CA VAL A 181 9.69 7.07 11.21
C VAL A 181 9.79 6.98 12.73
N GLY A 182 8.96 6.14 13.37
CA GLY A 182 8.95 5.96 14.83
C GLY A 182 10.28 5.42 15.38
N ASP A 183 10.91 4.48 14.67
CA ASP A 183 12.18 3.89 15.08
C ASP A 183 13.34 4.88 15.00
N VAL A 184 13.38 5.65 13.93
CA VAL A 184 14.44 6.67 13.75
C VAL A 184 14.32 7.82 14.73
N TRP A 185 13.10 8.23 15.06
CA TRP A 185 12.87 9.21 16.12
C TRP A 185 13.51 8.81 17.42
N ARG A 186 13.24 7.59 17.85
CA ARG A 186 13.80 7.04 19.08
C ARG A 186 15.31 7.07 19.04
N ALA A 187 15.90 6.70 17.91
CA ALA A 187 17.35 6.70 17.72
C ALA A 187 17.97 8.11 17.75
N ILE A 188 17.33 9.07 17.07
CA ILE A 188 17.81 10.48 17.03
C ILE A 188 17.75 11.11 18.41
N ILE A 189 16.62 11.00 19.12
CA ILE A 189 16.45 11.61 20.43
C ILE A 189 17.39 10.96 21.45
N THR A 190 17.54 9.64 21.45
CA THR A 190 18.47 8.94 22.31
C THR A 190 19.92 9.35 22.03
N GLY A 191 20.30 9.42 20.74
CA GLY A 191 21.64 9.84 20.35
C GLY A 191 21.92 11.30 20.67
N ALA A 192 21.02 12.22 20.34
CA ALA A 192 21.19 13.64 20.63
C ALA A 192 21.12 13.95 22.14
N GLY A 193 20.26 13.24 22.87
CA GLY A 193 20.15 13.42 24.33
C GLY A 193 21.26 12.69 25.09
N ARG A 194 21.09 11.39 25.32
CA ARG A 194 21.97 10.60 26.17
C ARG A 194 23.43 10.53 25.68
N ASP A 195 23.60 10.17 24.38
CA ASP A 195 24.92 9.85 23.87
C ASP A 195 25.77 11.12 23.68
N PHE A 196 25.15 12.21 23.22
CA PHE A 196 25.86 13.50 23.08
C PHE A 196 26.19 14.12 24.43
N ILE A 197 25.25 14.12 25.41
CA ILE A 197 25.51 14.61 26.76
C ILE A 197 26.56 13.73 27.43
N GLY A 198 26.45 12.39 27.28
CA GLY A 198 27.47 11.47 27.82
C GLY A 198 28.88 11.76 27.27
N LEU A 199 29.00 12.03 25.96
CA LEU A 199 30.27 12.44 25.36
C LEU A 199 30.81 13.74 25.92
N LEU A 200 29.96 14.77 26.07
CA LEU A 200 30.38 16.05 26.63
C LEU A 200 30.89 15.89 28.07
N VAL A 201 30.21 15.09 28.90
CA VAL A 201 30.63 14.81 30.29
C VAL A 201 31.93 14.03 30.32
N LEU A 202 32.08 12.97 29.51
CA LEU A 202 33.31 12.18 29.42
C LEU A 202 34.50 13.01 28.93
N LEU A 203 34.27 13.87 27.92
CA LEU A 203 35.29 14.80 27.45
C LEU A 203 35.68 15.81 28.53
N GLY A 204 34.69 16.35 29.27
CA GLY A 204 34.94 17.21 30.44
C GLY A 204 35.76 16.52 31.51
N VAL A 205 35.50 15.26 31.83
CA VAL A 205 36.30 14.45 32.74
C VAL A 205 37.73 14.27 32.21
N ALA A 206 37.89 13.91 30.92
CA ALA A 206 39.19 13.73 30.30
C ALA A 206 40.04 15.02 30.35
N ILE A 207 39.47 16.19 29.99
CA ILE A 207 40.10 17.49 30.04
C ILE A 207 40.46 17.88 31.48
N SER A 208 39.64 17.53 32.45
CA SER A 208 39.90 17.82 33.87
C SER A 208 41.08 17.05 34.45
N ILE A 209 41.46 15.93 33.86
CA ILE A 209 42.64 15.14 34.23
C ILE A 209 43.89 15.67 33.55
N ASP A 210 43.84 15.73 32.24
CA ASP A 210 44.93 16.27 31.43
C ASP A 210 44.44 16.76 30.06
N PRO A 211 44.62 18.08 29.76
CA PRO A 211 44.23 18.65 28.47
C PRO A 211 45.04 18.09 27.30
N VAL A 212 46.32 17.72 27.50
CA VAL A 212 47.18 17.20 26.41
C VAL A 212 46.72 15.78 26.04
N TRP A 213 46.42 14.92 27.03
CA TRP A 213 45.88 13.60 26.76
C TRP A 213 44.53 13.69 26.06
N ALA A 214 43.67 14.63 26.46
CA ALA A 214 42.36 14.84 25.85
C ALA A 214 42.52 15.32 24.39
N LEU A 215 43.50 16.21 24.10
CA LEU A 215 43.78 16.66 22.73
C LEU A 215 44.29 15.51 21.85
N LEU A 216 45.23 14.70 22.33
CA LEU A 216 45.72 13.52 21.62
C LEU A 216 44.56 12.52 21.30
N ALA A 217 43.66 12.31 22.25
CA ALA A 217 42.47 11.48 22.02
C ALA A 217 41.54 12.07 20.97
N CYS A 218 41.32 13.40 20.96
CA CYS A 218 40.50 14.07 19.98
C CYS A 218 41.07 14.01 18.55
N ILE A 219 42.40 13.98 18.35
CA ILE A 219 43.05 13.78 17.05
C ILE A 219 42.71 12.40 16.47
N GLY A 220 42.50 11.41 17.32
CA GLY A 220 42.04 10.06 16.89
C GLY A 220 40.67 10.06 16.23
N ILE A 221 39.78 11.01 16.56
CA ILE A 221 38.40 11.04 16.03
C ILE A 221 38.33 11.23 14.50
N PRO A 222 39.00 12.24 13.89
CA PRO A 222 39.03 12.37 12.43
C PRO A 222 39.67 11.17 11.73
N VAL A 223 40.72 10.59 12.31
CA VAL A 223 41.36 9.38 11.78
C VAL A 223 40.44 8.19 11.74
N MET A 224 39.47 8.10 12.69
CA MET A 224 38.43 7.07 12.71
C MET A 224 37.29 7.35 11.74
N VAL A 225 36.86 8.60 11.61
CA VAL A 225 35.67 8.99 10.85
C VAL A 225 35.90 8.88 9.34
N LEU A 226 37.08 9.25 8.83
CA LEU A 226 37.36 9.28 7.40
C LEU A 226 37.28 7.87 6.75
N PRO A 227 37.97 6.84 7.24
CA PRO A 227 37.84 5.49 6.68
C PRO A 227 36.44 4.89 6.84
N ALA A 228 35.78 5.16 7.98
CA ALA A 228 34.42 4.70 8.24
C ALA A 228 33.42 5.34 7.24
N ALA A 229 33.56 6.61 6.92
CA ALA A 229 32.73 7.29 5.92
C ALA A 229 32.92 6.71 4.50
N PHE A 230 34.13 6.31 4.14
CA PHE A 230 34.41 5.65 2.88
C PHE A 230 33.77 4.26 2.83
N ALA A 231 33.94 3.45 3.86
CA ALA A 231 33.32 2.12 3.96
C ALA A 231 31.78 2.19 3.93
N GLN A 232 31.18 3.21 4.56
CA GLN A 232 29.73 3.45 4.50
C GLN A 232 29.19 3.62 3.08
N ARG A 233 29.93 4.23 2.15
CA ARG A 233 29.49 4.36 0.74
C ARG A 233 29.35 3.01 0.06
N PHE A 234 30.31 2.11 0.31
CA PHE A 234 30.26 0.72 -0.19
C PHE A 234 29.06 -0.03 0.38
N VAL A 235 28.87 0.02 1.72
CA VAL A 235 27.75 -0.64 2.41
C VAL A 235 26.41 -0.14 1.88
N ARG A 236 26.22 1.18 1.71
CA ARG A 236 24.99 1.77 1.16
C ARG A 236 24.62 1.24 -0.22
N ARG A 237 25.63 1.11 -1.11
CA ARG A 237 25.38 0.56 -2.47
C ARG A 237 24.89 -0.89 -2.40
N ARG A 238 25.55 -1.73 -1.60
CA ARG A 238 25.19 -3.14 -1.45
C ARG A 238 23.84 -3.32 -0.74
N ALA A 239 23.56 -2.50 0.26
CA ALA A 239 22.27 -2.53 0.96
C ALA A 239 21.09 -2.10 0.06
N ARG A 240 21.32 -1.26 -0.97
CA ARG A 240 20.28 -0.99 -1.99
C ARG A 240 20.03 -2.21 -2.84
N GLU A 241 21.09 -2.85 -3.37
CA GLU A 241 20.99 -4.07 -4.16
C GLU A 241 20.27 -5.20 -3.39
N ALA A 242 20.57 -5.38 -2.10
CA ALA A 242 19.86 -6.33 -1.25
C ALA A 242 18.37 -6.01 -1.11
N ARG A 243 18.01 -4.72 -0.95
CA ARG A 243 16.60 -4.31 -0.88
C ARG A 243 15.83 -4.58 -2.18
N ASP A 244 16.46 -4.32 -3.33
CA ASP A 244 15.85 -4.59 -4.64
C ASP A 244 15.61 -6.09 -4.86
N LEU A 245 16.57 -6.93 -4.44
CA LEU A 245 16.41 -8.38 -4.43
C LEU A 245 15.33 -8.83 -3.43
N GLY A 246 15.26 -8.22 -2.24
CA GLY A 246 14.21 -8.49 -1.25
C GLY A 246 12.81 -8.13 -1.78
N ALA A 247 12.67 -7.02 -2.48
CA ALA A 247 11.43 -6.65 -3.15
C ALA A 247 11.05 -7.68 -4.22
N SER A 248 12.02 -8.14 -5.03
CA SER A 248 11.79 -9.18 -6.03
C SER A 248 11.36 -10.52 -5.42
N LEU A 249 11.89 -10.89 -4.24
CA LEU A 249 11.44 -12.07 -3.48
C LEU A 249 9.98 -11.94 -3.04
N SER A 250 9.59 -10.77 -2.51
CA SER A 250 8.22 -10.49 -2.08
C SER A 250 7.24 -10.55 -3.24
N THR A 251 7.57 -9.92 -4.38
CA THR A 251 6.75 -9.97 -5.60
C THR A 251 6.60 -11.41 -6.08
N ARG A 252 7.68 -12.21 -6.04
CA ARG A 252 7.62 -13.61 -6.48
C ARG A 252 6.74 -14.47 -5.58
N LEU A 253 6.77 -14.24 -4.26
CA LEU A 253 5.86 -14.93 -3.33
C LEU A 253 4.41 -14.54 -3.58
N ASP A 254 4.13 -13.27 -3.83
CA ASP A 254 2.80 -12.79 -4.17
C ASP A 254 2.26 -13.47 -5.44
N GLU A 255 3.07 -13.53 -6.51
CA GLU A 255 2.73 -14.25 -7.74
C GLU A 255 2.45 -15.74 -7.50
N VAL A 256 3.28 -16.41 -6.68
CA VAL A 256 3.13 -17.83 -6.36
C VAL A 256 1.83 -18.09 -5.60
N PHE A 257 1.52 -17.30 -4.57
CA PHE A 257 0.33 -17.51 -3.76
C PHE A 257 -0.97 -17.13 -4.49
N HIS A 258 -0.97 -16.07 -5.29
CA HIS A 258 -2.11 -15.73 -6.14
C HIS A 258 -2.31 -16.75 -7.27
N GLY A 259 -1.22 -17.27 -7.82
CA GLY A 259 -1.22 -18.26 -8.90
C GLY A 259 -1.22 -19.72 -8.44
N ILE A 260 -1.47 -20.02 -7.14
CA ILE A 260 -1.26 -21.37 -6.58
C ILE A 260 -2.07 -22.46 -7.29
N VAL A 261 -3.30 -22.16 -7.69
CA VAL A 261 -4.16 -23.09 -8.43
C VAL A 261 -3.53 -23.43 -9.78
N GLN A 262 -3.05 -22.42 -10.52
CA GLN A 262 -2.40 -22.63 -11.81
C GLN A 262 -1.09 -23.40 -11.68
N ILE A 263 -0.32 -23.15 -10.62
CA ILE A 263 0.91 -23.88 -10.31
C ILE A 263 0.58 -25.35 -10.09
N LYS A 264 -0.46 -25.66 -9.30
CA LYS A 264 -0.92 -27.03 -9.02
C LYS A 264 -1.44 -27.74 -10.27
N LEU A 265 -2.29 -27.06 -11.06
CA LEU A 265 -2.88 -27.64 -12.27
C LEU A 265 -1.83 -27.95 -13.35
N ASN A 266 -0.72 -27.21 -13.39
CA ASN A 266 0.33 -27.36 -14.40
C ASN A 266 1.61 -28.01 -13.85
N ALA A 267 1.63 -28.51 -12.60
CA ALA A 267 2.77 -29.13 -11.93
C ALA A 267 4.06 -28.27 -12.01
N LEU A 268 3.92 -26.95 -11.70
CA LEU A 268 5.02 -25.98 -11.81
C LEU A 268 5.76 -25.76 -10.49
N GLU A 269 5.55 -26.57 -9.45
CA GLU A 269 6.13 -26.40 -8.12
C GLU A 269 7.66 -26.34 -8.17
N ASP A 270 8.28 -27.28 -8.86
CA ASP A 270 9.74 -27.33 -8.98
C ASP A 270 10.30 -26.16 -9.79
N TYR A 271 9.58 -25.71 -10.81
CA TYR A 271 9.97 -24.53 -11.59
C TYR A 271 9.95 -23.28 -10.72
N GLN A 272 8.87 -23.04 -10.00
CA GLN A 272 8.73 -21.88 -9.12
C GLN A 272 9.75 -21.91 -7.97
N SER A 273 9.98 -23.09 -7.38
CA SER A 273 10.97 -23.28 -6.33
C SER A 273 12.40 -22.96 -6.82
N ARG A 274 12.78 -23.39 -8.04
CA ARG A 274 14.08 -23.03 -8.62
C ARG A 274 14.22 -21.53 -8.85
N GLN A 275 13.21 -20.88 -9.42
CA GLN A 275 13.23 -19.43 -9.65
C GLN A 275 13.36 -18.64 -8.33
N TYR A 276 12.62 -19.03 -7.30
CA TYR A 276 12.72 -18.41 -5.98
C TYR A 276 14.10 -18.65 -5.35
N ARG A 277 14.65 -19.86 -5.47
CA ARG A 277 15.99 -20.21 -4.98
C ARG A 277 17.09 -19.38 -5.62
N ASP A 278 17.02 -19.14 -6.93
CA ASP A 278 18.02 -18.32 -7.64
C ASP A 278 18.04 -16.89 -7.13
N ILE A 279 16.88 -16.28 -6.89
CA ILE A 279 16.78 -14.93 -6.31
C ILE A 279 17.29 -14.95 -4.87
N THR A 280 16.88 -15.95 -4.07
CA THR A 280 17.29 -16.09 -2.66
C THR A 280 18.80 -16.24 -2.54
N THR A 281 19.44 -17.03 -3.40
CA THR A 281 20.91 -17.21 -3.38
C THR A 281 21.62 -15.88 -3.62
N ARG A 282 21.18 -15.10 -4.61
CA ARG A 282 21.75 -13.76 -4.88
C ARG A 282 21.49 -12.79 -3.73
N PHE A 283 20.31 -12.86 -3.12
CA PHE A 283 19.96 -12.04 -1.95
C PHE A 283 20.90 -12.36 -0.79
N VAL A 284 21.09 -13.64 -0.46
CA VAL A 284 22.00 -14.09 0.61
C VAL A 284 23.43 -13.63 0.36
N ASP A 285 23.96 -13.82 -0.86
CA ASP A 285 25.31 -13.36 -1.21
C ASP A 285 25.49 -11.86 -1.04
N THR A 286 24.46 -11.08 -1.41
CA THR A 286 24.48 -9.62 -1.29
C THR A 286 24.36 -9.20 0.18
N GLU A 287 23.52 -9.87 0.97
CA GLU A 287 23.39 -9.64 2.42
C GLU A 287 24.69 -9.96 3.16
N VAL A 288 25.33 -11.08 2.85
CA VAL A 288 26.64 -11.46 3.45
C VAL A 288 27.71 -10.39 3.14
N ARG A 289 27.77 -9.89 1.90
CA ARG A 289 28.70 -8.80 1.54
C ARG A 289 28.35 -7.48 2.26
N THR A 290 27.08 -7.20 2.43
CA THR A 290 26.60 -6.04 3.17
C THR A 290 26.96 -6.16 4.65
N ALA A 291 26.75 -7.34 5.24
CA ALA A 291 27.12 -7.64 6.62
C ALA A 291 28.64 -7.54 6.84
N PHE A 292 29.45 -8.07 5.93
CA PHE A 292 30.91 -7.92 5.97
C PHE A 292 31.31 -6.44 5.97
N GLY A 293 30.79 -5.66 5.03
CA GLY A 293 31.10 -4.23 4.95
C GLY A 293 30.63 -3.45 6.20
N SER A 294 29.45 -3.75 6.73
CA SER A 294 28.92 -3.12 7.94
C SER A 294 29.70 -3.51 9.20
N SER A 295 30.21 -4.75 9.28
CA SER A 295 31.03 -5.25 10.41
C SER A 295 32.49 -4.75 10.33
N ALA A 296 32.98 -4.45 9.14
CA ALA A 296 34.32 -3.88 8.96
C ALA A 296 34.45 -2.48 9.62
N ILE A 297 33.38 -1.70 9.64
CA ILE A 297 33.41 -0.35 10.23
C ILE A 297 33.71 -0.39 11.75
N PRO A 298 32.99 -1.14 12.60
CA PRO A 298 33.34 -1.32 14.01
C PRO A 298 34.75 -1.89 14.19
N ALA A 299 35.14 -2.89 13.39
CA ALA A 299 36.47 -3.50 13.49
C ALA A 299 37.61 -2.49 13.20
N MET A 300 37.46 -1.61 12.22
CA MET A 300 38.41 -0.51 11.97
C MET A 300 38.46 0.46 13.16
N ILE A 301 37.31 0.80 13.74
CA ILE A 301 37.26 1.63 14.94
C ILE A 301 37.99 0.97 16.10
N ASP A 302 37.82 -0.34 16.30
CA ASP A 302 38.50 -1.08 17.37
C ASP A 302 40.03 -1.11 17.20
N ILE A 303 40.52 -1.30 15.96
CA ILE A 303 41.97 -1.26 15.65
C ILE A 303 42.54 0.13 15.95
N ILE A 304 41.90 1.20 15.46
CA ILE A 304 42.35 2.58 15.67
C ILE A 304 42.29 2.93 17.17
N SER A 305 41.24 2.46 17.87
CA SER A 305 41.11 2.61 19.31
C SER A 305 42.26 1.93 20.05
N GLY A 306 42.64 0.71 19.63
CA GLY A 306 43.79 -0.01 20.19
C GLY A 306 45.09 0.77 20.04
N ILE A 307 45.32 1.39 18.88
CA ILE A 307 46.46 2.27 18.67
C ILE A 307 46.41 3.49 19.60
N GLY A 308 45.23 4.12 19.73
CA GLY A 308 45.03 5.22 20.66
C GLY A 308 45.31 4.85 22.12
N PHE A 309 44.80 3.69 22.57
CA PHE A 309 45.09 3.17 23.89
C PHE A 309 46.58 2.89 24.10
N MET A 310 47.25 2.33 23.11
CA MET A 310 48.69 2.12 23.17
C MET A 310 49.44 3.44 23.36
N ALA A 311 49.07 4.47 22.60
CA ALA A 311 49.70 5.80 22.69
C ALA A 311 49.46 6.42 24.11
N VAL A 312 48.26 6.30 24.66
CA VAL A 312 47.93 6.77 26.01
C VAL A 312 48.68 5.99 27.06
N ILE A 313 48.85 4.67 26.92
CA ILE A 313 49.64 3.87 27.87
C ILE A 313 51.12 4.26 27.82
N LEU A 314 51.71 4.44 26.65
CA LEU A 314 53.12 4.82 26.50
C LEU A 314 53.39 6.22 27.03
N TYR A 315 52.56 7.20 26.69
CA TYR A 315 52.74 8.58 27.13
C TYR A 315 52.34 8.75 28.60
N GLY A 316 51.14 8.34 29.01
CA GLY A 316 50.66 8.48 30.36
C GLY A 316 51.42 7.58 31.37
N GLY A 317 51.88 6.41 30.91
CA GLY A 317 52.77 5.55 31.71
C GLY A 317 54.11 6.22 32.03
N SER A 318 54.68 7.00 31.07
CA SER A 318 55.92 7.76 31.34
C SER A 318 55.71 8.85 32.40
N GLU A 319 54.54 9.54 32.38
CA GLU A 319 54.23 10.58 33.38
C GLU A 319 53.93 9.99 34.77
N ILE A 320 53.40 8.76 34.85
CA ILE A 320 53.25 8.06 36.11
C ILE A 320 54.63 7.67 36.66
N ILE A 321 55.52 7.17 35.81
CA ILE A 321 56.88 6.76 36.21
C ILE A 321 57.70 7.97 36.69
N SER A 322 57.53 9.15 36.05
CA SER A 322 58.15 10.41 36.51
C SER A 322 57.55 10.98 37.77
N GLY A 323 56.38 10.53 38.19
CA GLY A 323 55.67 11.01 39.41
C GLY A 323 54.78 12.24 39.16
N ASP A 324 54.62 12.68 37.91
CA ASP A 324 53.82 13.86 37.56
C ASP A 324 52.31 13.59 37.66
N LYS A 325 51.90 12.34 37.53
CA LYS A 325 50.47 11.89 37.57
C LYS A 325 50.28 10.68 38.48
N THR A 326 49.07 10.53 39.05
CA THR A 326 48.69 9.36 39.85
C THR A 326 48.16 8.23 38.98
N ILE A 327 48.20 6.99 39.53
CA ILE A 327 47.58 5.84 38.88
C ILE A 327 46.05 6.02 38.79
N GLY A 328 45.43 6.67 39.76
CA GLY A 328 44.00 6.97 39.78
C GLY A 328 43.59 7.97 38.69
N GLU A 329 44.39 9.00 38.42
CA GLU A 329 44.20 9.93 37.32
C GLU A 329 44.27 9.22 35.95
N PHE A 330 45.28 8.37 35.77
CA PHE A 330 45.43 7.58 34.57
C PHE A 330 44.24 6.62 34.35
N MET A 331 43.82 5.91 35.38
CA MET A 331 42.68 4.98 35.32
C MET A 331 41.37 5.71 35.05
N THR A 332 41.20 6.93 35.58
CA THR A 332 40.06 7.80 35.28
C THR A 332 40.02 8.18 33.81
N PHE A 333 41.14 8.65 33.27
CA PHE A 333 41.26 9.01 31.84
C PHE A 333 41.02 7.79 30.95
N PHE A 334 41.70 6.67 31.25
CA PHE A 334 41.56 5.42 30.49
C PHE A 334 40.11 4.93 30.43
N THR A 335 39.42 4.96 31.58
CA THR A 335 38.00 4.58 31.70
C THR A 335 37.09 5.55 30.93
N ALA A 336 37.32 6.86 31.07
CA ALA A 336 36.56 7.88 30.30
C ALA A 336 36.71 7.68 28.79
N MET A 337 37.94 7.42 28.35
CA MET A 337 38.24 7.14 26.93
C MET A 337 37.50 5.88 26.44
N GLY A 338 37.55 4.79 27.25
CA GLY A 338 36.84 3.54 26.91
C GLY A 338 35.34 3.73 26.81
N PHE A 339 34.74 4.51 27.70
CA PHE A 339 33.31 4.80 27.65
C PHE A 339 32.89 5.71 26.48
N THR A 340 33.80 6.47 25.87
CA THR A 340 33.53 7.39 24.76
C THR A 340 33.19 6.66 23.44
N PHE A 341 33.72 5.44 23.21
CA PHE A 341 33.56 4.75 21.93
C PHE A 341 32.13 4.36 21.62
N ASN A 342 31.36 3.85 22.59
CA ASN A 342 29.98 3.41 22.34
C ASN A 342 29.03 4.55 21.94
N PRO A 343 28.98 5.71 22.66
CA PRO A 343 28.25 6.88 22.22
C PRO A 343 28.67 7.37 20.81
N LEU A 344 29.97 7.42 20.52
CA LEU A 344 30.48 7.86 19.23
C LEU A 344 30.02 6.98 18.07
N ARG A 345 30.06 5.64 18.25
CA ARG A 345 29.52 4.68 17.24
C ARG A 345 28.03 4.89 16.99
N ARG A 346 27.23 5.09 18.04
CA ARG A 346 25.77 5.31 17.91
C ARG A 346 25.46 6.63 17.20
N LEU A 347 26.15 7.71 17.53
CA LEU A 347 26.00 8.99 16.86
C LEU A 347 26.37 8.91 15.37
N GLY A 348 27.42 8.15 15.03
CA GLY A 348 27.78 7.89 13.64
C GLY A 348 26.69 7.16 12.83
N ALA A 349 25.93 6.28 13.48
CA ALA A 349 24.86 5.53 12.83
C ALA A 349 23.58 6.35 12.56
N ILE A 350 23.35 7.46 13.28
CA ILE A 350 22.13 8.30 13.16
C ILE A 350 21.93 8.82 11.74
N SER A 351 22.99 9.25 11.07
CA SER A 351 22.89 9.76 9.69
C SER A 351 22.31 8.75 8.69
N GLY A 352 22.68 7.47 8.83
CA GLY A 352 22.12 6.39 8.00
C GLY A 352 20.64 6.11 8.29
N GLN A 353 20.30 6.08 9.57
CA GLN A 353 18.92 5.87 10.03
C GLN A 353 18.01 7.03 9.59
N TRP A 354 18.49 8.27 9.71
CA TRP A 354 17.75 9.45 9.23
C TRP A 354 17.39 9.37 7.75
N GLN A 355 18.30 8.90 6.88
CA GLN A 355 18.01 8.78 5.45
C GLN A 355 16.86 7.81 5.16
N VAL A 356 16.77 6.71 5.91
CA VAL A 356 15.65 5.76 5.79
C VAL A 356 14.33 6.41 6.21
N ALA A 357 14.34 7.14 7.33
CA ALA A 357 13.14 7.84 7.80
C ALA A 357 12.76 9.00 6.88
N ALA A 358 13.72 9.76 6.38
CA ALA A 358 13.45 10.87 5.46
C ALA A 358 12.75 10.38 4.20
N ALA A 359 13.19 9.26 3.61
CA ALA A 359 12.52 8.65 2.48
C ALA A 359 11.10 8.16 2.82
N ALA A 360 10.88 7.59 4.02
CA ALA A 360 9.54 7.19 4.48
C ALA A 360 8.64 8.42 4.71
N LEU A 361 9.17 9.47 5.35
CA LEU A 361 8.46 10.74 5.57
C LEU A 361 8.07 11.44 4.26
N GLU A 362 8.96 11.43 3.27
CA GLU A 362 8.69 12.00 1.94
C GLU A 362 7.49 11.32 1.30
N ARG A 363 7.45 9.98 1.27
CA ARG A 363 6.33 9.21 0.74
C ARG A 363 5.02 9.43 1.51
N ILE A 364 5.10 9.54 2.85
CA ILE A 364 3.93 9.84 3.68
C ILE A 364 3.44 11.27 3.38
N LYS A 365 4.36 12.23 3.31
CA LYS A 365 4.05 13.64 3.05
C LYS A 365 3.44 13.85 1.67
N GLU A 366 3.93 13.14 0.66
CA GLU A 366 3.36 13.14 -0.69
C GLU A 366 1.88 12.71 -0.69
N LEU A 367 1.54 11.65 0.05
CA LEU A 367 0.16 11.21 0.19
C LEU A 367 -0.70 12.19 1.02
N MET A 368 -0.12 12.78 2.07
CA MET A 368 -0.80 13.79 2.89
C MET A 368 -1.09 15.08 2.12
N ASP A 369 -0.19 15.49 1.24
CA ASP A 369 -0.30 16.69 0.43
C ASP A 369 -1.02 16.45 -0.90
N ALA A 370 -1.31 15.19 -1.27
CA ALA A 370 -2.05 14.87 -2.48
C ALA A 370 -3.36 15.68 -2.54
N PRO A 371 -3.62 16.42 -3.64
CA PRO A 371 -4.79 17.28 -3.72
C PRO A 371 -6.08 16.46 -3.65
N LEU A 372 -7.04 16.93 -2.87
CA LEU A 372 -8.40 16.41 -2.92
C LEU A 372 -9.07 16.95 -4.18
N ARG A 373 -9.40 16.08 -5.11
CA ARG A 373 -10.05 16.45 -6.37
C ARG A 373 -11.56 16.64 -6.18
N LEU A 374 -12.16 15.85 -5.27
CA LEU A 374 -13.58 15.91 -4.97
C LEU A 374 -13.82 16.79 -3.74
N ILE A 375 -14.32 17.99 -3.96
CA ILE A 375 -14.61 18.95 -2.90
C ILE A 375 -16.11 19.25 -2.95
N SER A 376 -16.78 19.19 -1.80
CA SER A 376 -18.18 19.62 -1.69
C SER A 376 -18.30 21.12 -2.00
N ALA A 377 -19.42 21.53 -2.58
CA ALA A 377 -19.71 22.94 -2.84
C ALA A 377 -19.63 23.75 -1.54
N GLU A 378 -19.12 24.99 -1.61
CA GLU A 378 -19.07 25.89 -0.43
C GLU A 378 -20.46 26.24 0.10
N LYS A 379 -21.43 26.35 -0.80
CA LYS A 379 -22.85 26.59 -0.49
C LYS A 379 -23.68 25.48 -1.13
N PRO A 380 -23.78 24.32 -0.49
CA PRO A 380 -24.44 23.18 -1.10
C PRO A 380 -25.95 23.40 -1.24
N VAL A 381 -26.46 23.00 -2.40
CA VAL A 381 -27.90 22.93 -2.66
C VAL A 381 -28.43 21.63 -2.06
N ALA A 382 -29.63 21.67 -1.48
CA ALA A 382 -30.24 20.49 -0.88
C ALA A 382 -30.49 19.39 -1.95
N ALA A 383 -30.20 18.16 -1.59
CA ALA A 383 -30.43 17.01 -2.47
C ALA A 383 -31.95 16.78 -2.68
N PRO A 384 -32.42 16.53 -3.91
CA PRO A 384 -33.84 16.33 -4.21
C PRO A 384 -34.32 15.00 -3.62
N LYS A 385 -35.36 15.06 -2.76
CA LYS A 385 -35.94 13.85 -2.12
C LYS A 385 -37.02 13.18 -2.97
N LYS A 386 -37.55 13.85 -3.99
CA LYS A 386 -38.59 13.34 -4.91
C LYS A 386 -38.25 13.75 -6.34
N ASN A 387 -38.84 13.06 -7.33
CA ASN A 387 -38.61 13.30 -8.77
C ASN A 387 -37.11 13.29 -9.12
N ALA A 388 -36.42 12.25 -8.69
CA ALA A 388 -35.00 12.09 -8.94
C ALA A 388 -34.75 11.51 -10.34
N ASP A 389 -35.15 12.27 -11.38
CA ASP A 389 -34.68 12.00 -12.74
C ASP A 389 -33.17 12.21 -12.85
N ILE A 390 -32.53 11.43 -13.69
CA ILE A 390 -31.09 11.51 -13.92
C ILE A 390 -30.85 12.05 -15.31
N THR A 391 -30.06 13.12 -15.43
CA THR A 391 -29.70 13.72 -16.70
C THR A 391 -28.20 13.90 -16.80
N LEU A 392 -27.60 13.40 -17.87
CA LEU A 392 -26.23 13.68 -18.29
C LEU A 392 -26.30 14.58 -19.52
N ASP A 393 -25.67 15.75 -19.46
CA ASP A 393 -25.67 16.75 -20.54
C ASP A 393 -24.24 16.89 -21.08
N ASN A 394 -23.98 16.34 -22.26
CA ASN A 394 -22.72 16.43 -23.01
C ASN A 394 -21.49 16.11 -22.13
N VAL A 395 -21.57 15.00 -21.40
CA VAL A 395 -20.57 14.59 -20.40
C VAL A 395 -19.39 13.90 -21.07
N SER A 396 -18.18 14.45 -20.90
CA SER A 396 -16.92 13.80 -21.26
C SER A 396 -16.11 13.46 -20.02
N LEU A 397 -15.38 12.36 -20.05
CA LEU A 397 -14.45 11.94 -19.01
C LEU A 397 -13.19 11.33 -19.59
N SER A 398 -12.03 11.80 -19.12
CA SER A 398 -10.72 11.28 -19.49
C SER A 398 -9.95 10.78 -18.28
N PHE A 399 -9.25 9.65 -18.42
CA PHE A 399 -8.24 9.15 -17.49
C PHE A 399 -6.85 9.39 -18.10
N GLY A 400 -6.17 10.41 -17.65
CA GLY A 400 -4.92 10.87 -18.28
C GLY A 400 -5.16 11.28 -19.74
N ASP A 401 -4.48 10.63 -20.68
CA ASP A 401 -4.61 10.90 -22.12
C ASP A 401 -5.74 10.10 -22.82
N THR A 402 -6.44 9.23 -22.07
CA THR A 402 -7.49 8.37 -22.64
C THR A 402 -8.87 8.88 -22.29
N GLU A 403 -9.63 9.33 -23.30
CA GLU A 403 -11.03 9.70 -23.13
C GLU A 403 -11.90 8.43 -23.13
N VAL A 404 -12.79 8.29 -22.14
CA VAL A 404 -13.65 7.13 -21.91
C VAL A 404 -15.11 7.45 -22.21
N LEU A 405 -15.55 8.68 -21.95
CA LEU A 405 -16.87 9.18 -22.33
C LEU A 405 -16.70 10.39 -23.26
N HIS A 406 -17.43 10.40 -24.36
CA HIS A 406 -17.29 11.35 -25.46
C HIS A 406 -18.59 12.13 -25.66
N GLY A 407 -18.82 13.19 -24.86
CA GLY A 407 -20.00 14.02 -24.96
C GLY A 407 -21.31 13.27 -24.72
N LEU A 408 -21.32 12.37 -23.74
CA LEU A 408 -22.48 11.51 -23.44
C LEU A 408 -23.66 12.33 -22.95
N SER A 409 -24.81 12.17 -23.63
CA SER A 409 -26.09 12.74 -23.20
C SER A 409 -27.12 11.63 -23.05
N LEU A 410 -27.76 11.56 -21.87
CA LEU A 410 -28.81 10.60 -21.59
C LEU A 410 -29.75 11.12 -20.50
N THR A 411 -30.96 10.56 -20.45
CA THR A 411 -31.95 10.84 -19.41
C THR A 411 -32.58 9.53 -18.94
N ALA A 412 -32.58 9.32 -17.61
CA ALA A 412 -33.36 8.27 -16.95
C ALA A 412 -34.51 8.95 -16.17
N GLU A 413 -35.75 8.58 -16.53
CA GLU A 413 -36.96 9.19 -15.99
C GLU A 413 -37.21 8.77 -14.54
N ALA A 414 -37.73 9.68 -13.73
CA ALA A 414 -38.05 9.41 -12.32
C ALA A 414 -39.07 8.27 -12.18
N GLY A 415 -38.78 7.33 -11.28
CA GLY A 415 -39.64 6.19 -10.96
C GLY A 415 -39.67 5.09 -12.05
N LYS A 416 -38.82 5.17 -13.07
CA LYS A 416 -38.71 4.18 -14.16
C LYS A 416 -37.37 3.46 -14.14
N THR A 417 -37.36 2.27 -14.76
CA THR A 417 -36.15 1.48 -14.93
C THR A 417 -35.52 1.74 -16.29
N THR A 418 -34.29 2.25 -16.28
CA THR A 418 -33.47 2.48 -17.49
C THR A 418 -32.30 1.49 -17.54
N ALA A 419 -32.22 0.69 -18.61
CA ALA A 419 -31.13 -0.27 -18.82
C ALA A 419 -30.01 0.31 -19.68
N LEU A 420 -28.77 0.19 -19.22
CA LEU A 420 -27.56 0.48 -20.00
C LEU A 420 -27.03 -0.82 -20.63
N VAL A 421 -26.99 -0.87 -21.96
CA VAL A 421 -26.56 -2.04 -22.73
C VAL A 421 -25.43 -1.64 -23.66
N GLY A 422 -24.42 -2.50 -23.81
CA GLY A 422 -23.27 -2.24 -24.69
C GLY A 422 -22.12 -3.20 -24.41
N ALA A 423 -21.11 -3.20 -25.27
CA ALA A 423 -19.92 -4.02 -25.13
C ALA A 423 -19.17 -3.74 -23.81
N SER A 424 -18.31 -4.68 -23.38
CA SER A 424 -17.40 -4.42 -22.28
C SER A 424 -16.48 -3.24 -22.66
N GLY A 425 -16.24 -2.32 -21.71
CA GLY A 425 -15.46 -1.11 -21.99
C GLY A 425 -16.24 0.05 -22.63
N ALA A 426 -17.54 -0.08 -22.89
CA ALA A 426 -18.36 1.01 -23.45
C ALA A 426 -18.61 2.20 -22.49
N GLY A 427 -18.09 2.17 -21.24
CA GLY A 427 -18.22 3.26 -20.28
C GLY A 427 -19.41 3.15 -19.30
N LYS A 428 -20.12 2.01 -19.28
CA LYS A 428 -21.32 1.82 -18.45
C LYS A 428 -21.09 2.03 -16.95
N SER A 429 -20.11 1.35 -16.35
CA SER A 429 -19.77 1.48 -14.91
C SER A 429 -19.18 2.86 -14.57
N THR A 430 -18.59 3.53 -15.55
CA THR A 430 -18.11 4.91 -15.42
C THR A 430 -19.25 5.89 -15.13
N ILE A 431 -20.44 5.67 -15.69
CA ILE A 431 -21.64 6.47 -15.40
C ILE A 431 -22.01 6.37 -13.93
N PHE A 432 -21.94 5.18 -13.32
CA PHE A 432 -22.23 5.00 -11.88
C PHE A 432 -21.25 5.78 -11.00
N ASN A 433 -19.96 5.80 -11.38
CA ASN A 433 -18.94 6.56 -10.68
C ASN A 433 -19.17 8.08 -10.77
N LEU A 434 -19.65 8.57 -11.91
CA LEU A 434 -20.03 9.98 -12.08
C LEU A 434 -21.29 10.34 -11.28
N LEU A 435 -22.32 9.50 -11.30
CA LEU A 435 -23.57 9.72 -10.56
C LEU A 435 -23.33 9.77 -9.05
N THR A 436 -22.53 8.84 -8.51
CA THR A 436 -22.18 8.78 -7.08
C THR A 436 -21.06 9.74 -6.70
N ARG A 437 -20.58 10.50 -7.67
CA ARG A 437 -19.46 11.44 -7.52
C ARG A 437 -18.25 10.78 -6.85
N LEU A 438 -17.88 9.59 -7.37
CA LEU A 438 -16.56 8.99 -7.16
C LEU A 438 -15.54 9.57 -8.14
N LEU A 439 -16.04 10.15 -9.25
CA LEU A 439 -15.30 10.90 -10.26
C LEU A 439 -16.13 12.12 -10.65
N ASP A 440 -15.49 13.25 -10.95
CA ASP A 440 -16.14 14.40 -11.59
C ASP A 440 -15.89 14.33 -13.11
N PRO A 441 -16.85 14.80 -13.95
CA PRO A 441 -16.66 14.83 -15.40
C PRO A 441 -15.58 15.84 -15.79
N THR A 442 -14.87 15.58 -16.90
CA THR A 442 -13.92 16.52 -17.49
C THR A 442 -14.64 17.72 -18.10
N SER A 443 -15.81 17.48 -18.70
CA SER A 443 -16.72 18.52 -19.23
C SER A 443 -18.16 18.02 -19.21
N GLY A 444 -19.13 18.95 -19.34
CA GLY A 444 -20.54 18.65 -19.25
C GLY A 444 -21.07 18.62 -17.83
N HIS A 445 -22.33 18.27 -17.64
CA HIS A 445 -23.02 18.31 -16.37
C HIS A 445 -23.80 17.03 -16.08
N VAL A 446 -23.70 16.54 -14.84
CA VAL A 446 -24.53 15.46 -14.30
C VAL A 446 -25.55 16.07 -13.35
N ARG A 447 -26.84 15.82 -13.55
CA ARG A 447 -27.92 16.36 -12.74
C ARG A 447 -28.82 15.26 -12.19
N ILE A 448 -29.37 15.49 -11.00
CA ILE A 448 -30.36 14.62 -10.36
C ILE A 448 -31.49 15.51 -9.86
N GLY A 449 -32.73 15.26 -10.33
CA GLY A 449 -33.86 16.10 -10.03
C GLY A 449 -33.63 17.57 -10.42
N GLY A 450 -32.93 17.81 -11.54
CA GLY A 450 -32.57 19.12 -12.05
C GLY A 450 -31.37 19.81 -11.35
N VAL A 451 -30.87 19.29 -10.22
CA VAL A 451 -29.73 19.87 -9.47
C VAL A 451 -28.42 19.20 -9.93
N ALA A 452 -27.39 19.98 -10.22
CA ALA A 452 -26.09 19.44 -10.59
C ALA A 452 -25.43 18.72 -9.39
N THR A 453 -24.80 17.58 -9.66
CA THR A 453 -24.13 16.79 -8.59
C THR A 453 -22.97 17.56 -7.95
N THR A 454 -22.34 18.48 -8.68
CA THR A 454 -21.28 19.36 -8.19
C THR A 454 -21.75 20.41 -7.21
N ASP A 455 -23.03 20.77 -7.27
CA ASP A 455 -23.63 21.80 -6.42
C ASP A 455 -24.15 21.25 -5.08
N MET A 456 -24.19 19.92 -4.94
CA MET A 456 -24.61 19.24 -3.71
C MET A 456 -23.41 18.98 -2.79
N ALA A 457 -23.65 18.87 -1.49
CA ALA A 457 -22.68 18.27 -0.58
C ALA A 457 -22.51 16.78 -0.93
N ILE A 458 -21.27 16.28 -1.00
CA ILE A 458 -21.00 14.88 -1.39
C ILE A 458 -21.72 13.87 -0.46
N PRO A 459 -21.74 14.04 0.87
CA PRO A 459 -22.51 13.15 1.75
C PRO A 459 -24.00 13.15 1.41
N ASP A 460 -24.60 14.31 1.18
CA ASP A 460 -26.04 14.44 0.89
C ASP A 460 -26.39 13.84 -0.47
N LEU A 461 -25.55 14.09 -1.49
CA LEU A 461 -25.68 13.45 -2.80
C LEU A 461 -25.70 11.92 -2.68
N ARG A 462 -24.76 11.35 -1.91
CA ARG A 462 -24.66 9.91 -1.73
C ARG A 462 -25.81 9.31 -0.94
N THR A 463 -26.60 10.10 -0.19
CA THR A 463 -27.84 9.62 0.44
C THR A 463 -28.95 9.37 -0.57
N LEU A 464 -28.86 9.89 -1.80
CA LEU A 464 -29.83 9.65 -2.86
C LEU A 464 -29.73 8.25 -3.48
N PHE A 465 -28.62 7.52 -3.27
CA PHE A 465 -28.32 6.27 -3.98
C PHE A 465 -28.31 5.05 -3.07
N SER A 466 -28.94 3.99 -3.51
CA SER A 466 -28.59 2.61 -3.16
C SER A 466 -27.87 1.98 -4.34
N VAL A 467 -26.74 1.31 -4.08
CA VAL A 467 -25.92 0.65 -5.10
C VAL A 467 -25.82 -0.83 -4.80
N VAL A 468 -26.21 -1.66 -5.76
CA VAL A 468 -25.99 -3.10 -5.73
C VAL A 468 -24.96 -3.41 -6.81
N SER A 469 -23.72 -3.64 -6.39
CA SER A 469 -22.60 -3.91 -7.30
C SER A 469 -22.50 -5.39 -7.67
N GLN A 470 -21.75 -5.67 -8.73
CA GLN A 470 -21.44 -7.03 -9.18
C GLN A 470 -20.76 -7.86 -8.09
N GLU A 471 -19.80 -7.27 -7.37
CA GLU A 471 -19.18 -7.88 -6.20
C GLU A 471 -19.92 -7.48 -4.94
N ALA A 472 -20.58 -8.45 -4.30
CA ALA A 472 -21.25 -8.27 -3.00
C ALA A 472 -20.21 -8.19 -1.88
N LEU A 473 -19.67 -7.01 -1.62
CA LEU A 473 -18.61 -6.79 -0.66
C LEU A 473 -19.19 -6.64 0.76
N LEU A 474 -18.73 -7.51 1.67
CA LEU A 474 -19.10 -7.48 3.09
C LEU A 474 -17.85 -7.23 3.93
N PHE A 475 -18.02 -6.55 5.06
CA PHE A 475 -16.98 -6.37 6.07
C PHE A 475 -16.90 -7.60 6.99
N ASP A 476 -15.74 -7.83 7.60
CA ASP A 476 -15.55 -8.89 8.59
C ASP A 476 -16.19 -8.51 9.93
N GLU A 477 -17.50 -8.46 9.91
CA GLU A 477 -18.38 -8.07 11.01
C GLU A 477 -19.56 -9.06 11.07
N THR A 478 -20.50 -8.85 11.97
CA THR A 478 -21.73 -9.65 12.03
C THR A 478 -22.64 -9.38 10.82
N LEU A 479 -23.58 -10.30 10.57
CA LEU A 479 -24.57 -10.12 9.51
C LEU A 479 -25.43 -8.87 9.77
N ARG A 480 -25.81 -8.61 11.03
CA ARG A 480 -26.54 -7.41 11.47
C ARG A 480 -25.75 -6.13 11.12
N GLU A 481 -24.50 -6.04 11.54
CA GLU A 481 -23.64 -4.88 11.29
C GLU A 481 -23.46 -4.61 9.80
N ASN A 482 -23.31 -5.66 9.00
CA ASN A 482 -23.23 -5.56 7.55
C ASN A 482 -24.50 -5.03 6.89
N ILE A 483 -25.68 -5.26 7.44
CA ILE A 483 -26.95 -4.74 6.92
C ILE A 483 -27.16 -3.30 7.37
N VAL A 484 -26.93 -3.02 8.66
CA VAL A 484 -27.23 -1.73 9.30
C VAL A 484 -26.18 -0.67 8.96
N LEU A 485 -24.91 -1.05 8.72
CA LEU A 485 -23.78 -0.17 8.37
C LEU A 485 -23.64 1.05 9.32
N GLY A 486 -23.62 0.78 10.62
CA GLY A 486 -23.41 1.80 11.66
C GLY A 486 -24.59 2.72 11.94
N ARG A 487 -25.76 2.49 11.33
CA ARG A 487 -26.99 3.22 11.65
C ARG A 487 -27.52 2.79 13.02
N THR A 488 -27.87 3.76 13.86
CA THR A 488 -28.41 3.53 15.22
C THR A 488 -29.92 3.75 15.31
N ASP A 489 -30.53 4.21 14.24
CA ASP A 489 -31.96 4.56 14.14
C ASP A 489 -32.84 3.41 13.62
N VAL A 490 -32.27 2.22 13.42
CA VAL A 490 -32.95 1.07 12.83
C VAL A 490 -33.66 0.28 13.91
N THR A 491 -34.98 0.13 13.78
CA THR A 491 -35.79 -0.71 14.68
C THR A 491 -35.75 -2.19 14.24
N ASP A 492 -35.98 -3.12 15.18
CA ASP A 492 -36.00 -4.56 14.84
C ASP A 492 -37.15 -4.90 13.87
N ASP A 493 -38.25 -4.17 13.89
CA ASP A 493 -39.37 -4.35 12.94
C ASP A 493 -38.96 -3.91 11.51
N GLN A 494 -38.21 -2.80 11.38
CA GLN A 494 -37.68 -2.38 10.08
C GLN A 494 -36.65 -3.40 9.56
N LEU A 495 -35.77 -3.86 10.44
CA LEU A 495 -34.78 -4.87 10.08
C LEU A 495 -35.45 -6.15 9.62
N LYS A 496 -36.43 -6.64 10.34
CA LYS A 496 -37.18 -7.84 9.97
C LYS A 496 -37.86 -7.72 8.60
N LYS A 497 -38.52 -6.58 8.33
CA LYS A 497 -39.16 -6.31 7.04
C LYS A 497 -38.16 -6.39 5.87
N VAL A 498 -36.97 -5.81 6.01
CA VAL A 498 -35.98 -5.84 4.93
C VAL A 498 -35.32 -7.21 4.78
N LEU A 499 -35.16 -7.98 5.88
CA LEU A 499 -34.67 -9.36 5.84
C LEU A 499 -35.62 -10.25 5.06
N ASP A 500 -36.95 -10.14 5.32
CA ASP A 500 -37.99 -10.87 4.63
C ASP A 500 -38.08 -10.44 3.15
N ALA A 501 -38.01 -9.15 2.87
CA ALA A 501 -38.07 -8.64 1.50
C ALA A 501 -36.85 -9.03 0.64
N ALA A 502 -35.68 -9.18 1.26
CA ALA A 502 -34.43 -9.61 0.59
C ALA A 502 -34.20 -11.13 0.67
N PHE A 503 -35.14 -11.89 1.20
CA PHE A 503 -35.05 -13.37 1.41
C PHE A 503 -33.82 -13.78 2.25
N VAL A 504 -33.35 -12.88 3.14
CA VAL A 504 -32.29 -13.20 4.11
C VAL A 504 -32.84 -14.11 5.20
N SER A 505 -34.11 -13.94 5.61
CA SER A 505 -34.80 -14.75 6.59
C SER A 505 -34.80 -16.24 6.23
N ASP A 506 -34.73 -16.61 4.95
CA ASP A 506 -34.78 -18.00 4.48
C ASP A 506 -33.54 -18.81 4.86
N PHE A 507 -32.37 -18.18 4.91
CA PHE A 507 -31.13 -18.84 5.29
C PHE A 507 -30.65 -18.51 6.70
N LEU A 508 -31.28 -17.53 7.37
CA LEU A 508 -30.91 -17.12 8.72
C LEU A 508 -30.99 -18.30 9.75
N PRO A 509 -31.96 -19.23 9.68
CA PRO A 509 -32.00 -20.39 10.57
C PRO A 509 -30.85 -21.38 10.37
N GLN A 510 -30.14 -21.32 9.25
CA GLN A 510 -28.99 -22.18 8.96
C GLN A 510 -27.68 -21.64 9.59
N LEU A 511 -27.69 -20.40 10.10
CA LEU A 511 -26.56 -19.76 10.74
C LEU A 511 -26.62 -19.97 12.25
N GLU A 512 -25.51 -20.42 12.84
CA GLU A 512 -25.39 -20.80 14.24
C GLU A 512 -25.84 -19.70 15.21
N ASN A 513 -25.49 -18.44 14.93
CA ASN A 513 -25.82 -17.27 15.76
C ASN A 513 -26.81 -16.30 15.08
N GLY A 514 -27.56 -16.75 14.06
CA GLY A 514 -28.51 -15.93 13.35
C GLY A 514 -27.87 -14.61 12.82
N LEU A 515 -28.45 -13.47 13.19
CA LEU A 515 -27.95 -12.14 12.78
C LEU A 515 -26.59 -11.76 13.39
N ASP A 516 -26.20 -12.37 14.49
CA ASP A 516 -24.93 -12.10 15.17
C ASP A 516 -23.79 -13.02 14.65
N THR A 517 -24.06 -13.80 13.59
CA THR A 517 -23.05 -14.60 12.91
C THR A 517 -22.04 -13.71 12.19
N HIS A 518 -20.74 -13.89 12.45
CA HIS A 518 -19.66 -13.26 11.71
C HIS A 518 -19.58 -13.82 10.30
N VAL A 519 -19.57 -12.92 9.31
CA VAL A 519 -19.59 -13.31 7.89
C VAL A 519 -18.18 -13.62 7.32
N GLY A 520 -17.13 -13.37 8.12
CA GLY A 520 -15.74 -13.58 7.74
C GLY A 520 -15.21 -12.53 6.74
N PRO A 521 -13.89 -12.52 6.48
CA PRO A 521 -13.26 -11.57 5.55
C PRO A 521 -13.95 -11.60 4.17
N ARG A 522 -14.41 -10.45 3.70
CA ARG A 522 -15.15 -10.28 2.43
C ARG A 522 -16.41 -11.17 2.33
N GLY A 523 -17.00 -11.57 3.45
CA GLY A 523 -18.18 -12.43 3.46
C GLY A 523 -17.89 -13.89 3.10
N SER A 524 -16.68 -14.40 3.38
CA SER A 524 -16.23 -15.75 3.00
C SER A 524 -17.06 -16.88 3.60
N ALA A 525 -17.76 -16.64 4.71
CA ALA A 525 -18.64 -17.63 5.35
C ALA A 525 -20.00 -17.79 4.64
N LEU A 526 -20.33 -16.92 3.68
CA LEU A 526 -21.60 -16.93 2.96
C LEU A 526 -21.44 -17.36 1.50
N SER A 527 -22.47 -18.01 0.92
CA SER A 527 -22.51 -18.26 -0.52
C SER A 527 -22.65 -16.96 -1.32
N GLY A 528 -22.37 -16.98 -2.62
CA GLY A 528 -22.53 -15.82 -3.50
C GLY A 528 -23.92 -15.22 -3.44
N GLY A 529 -24.96 -16.07 -3.54
CA GLY A 529 -26.35 -15.63 -3.45
C GLY A 529 -26.77 -15.11 -2.08
N GLN A 530 -26.21 -15.66 -0.99
CA GLN A 530 -26.43 -15.14 0.36
C GLN A 530 -25.80 -13.76 0.53
N ARG A 531 -24.54 -13.56 0.07
CA ARG A 531 -23.91 -12.23 0.09
C ARG A 531 -24.74 -11.20 -0.68
N GLN A 532 -25.21 -11.56 -1.87
CA GLN A 532 -26.02 -10.66 -2.70
C GLN A 532 -27.32 -10.24 -2.00
N ARG A 533 -28.03 -11.19 -1.36
CA ARG A 533 -29.24 -10.91 -0.57
C ARG A 533 -28.96 -9.96 0.61
N VAL A 534 -27.80 -10.09 1.26
CA VAL A 534 -27.38 -9.15 2.32
C VAL A 534 -27.20 -7.73 1.76
N VAL A 535 -26.55 -7.59 0.58
CA VAL A 535 -26.39 -6.28 -0.07
C VAL A 535 -27.75 -5.70 -0.50
N ILE A 536 -28.68 -6.52 -0.96
CA ILE A 536 -30.05 -6.09 -1.28
C ILE A 536 -30.80 -5.64 -0.01
N ALA A 537 -30.69 -6.39 1.11
CA ALA A 537 -31.26 -5.99 2.40
C ALA A 537 -30.71 -4.63 2.86
N ARG A 538 -29.40 -4.41 2.70
CA ARG A 538 -28.74 -3.13 2.93
C ARG A 538 -29.34 -2.00 2.09
N ALA A 539 -29.57 -2.24 0.81
CA ALA A 539 -30.15 -1.28 -0.12
C ALA A 539 -31.62 -0.98 0.21
N LEU A 540 -32.41 -1.98 0.59
CA LEU A 540 -33.79 -1.82 1.06
C LEU A 540 -33.87 -0.99 2.35
N LEU A 541 -32.99 -1.28 3.32
CA LEU A 541 -32.94 -0.56 4.59
C LEU A 541 -32.57 0.94 4.40
N ARG A 542 -31.77 1.23 3.39
CA ARG A 542 -31.35 2.59 3.08
C ARG A 542 -32.47 3.45 2.48
N ASP A 543 -33.44 2.85 1.80
CA ASP A 543 -34.66 3.45 1.25
C ASP A 543 -34.42 4.76 0.47
N THR A 544 -33.68 4.68 -0.62
CA THR A 544 -33.25 5.83 -1.42
C THR A 544 -34.08 6.01 -2.69
N PRO A 545 -34.22 7.23 -3.22
CA PRO A 545 -35.00 7.49 -4.43
C PRO A 545 -34.35 6.96 -5.72
N VAL A 546 -33.05 6.74 -5.73
CA VAL A 546 -32.31 6.24 -6.90
C VAL A 546 -31.65 4.90 -6.59
N LEU A 547 -31.80 3.95 -7.47
CA LEU A 547 -31.20 2.60 -7.40
C LEU A 547 -30.24 2.41 -8.57
N LEU A 548 -29.00 2.03 -8.26
CA LEU A 548 -27.98 1.66 -9.24
C LEU A 548 -27.69 0.16 -9.13
N LEU A 549 -27.92 -0.59 -10.20
CA LEU A 549 -27.70 -2.03 -10.27
C LEU A 549 -26.61 -2.36 -11.27
N ASP A 550 -25.50 -2.96 -10.80
CA ASP A 550 -24.41 -3.42 -11.66
C ASP A 550 -24.36 -4.95 -11.62
N GLU A 551 -24.91 -5.61 -12.63
CA GLU A 551 -24.79 -7.06 -12.90
C GLU A 551 -25.01 -7.99 -11.67
N ALA A 552 -25.99 -7.64 -10.84
CA ALA A 552 -26.19 -8.21 -9.50
C ALA A 552 -26.41 -9.75 -9.42
N THR A 553 -26.51 -10.45 -10.57
CA THR A 553 -26.84 -11.88 -10.62
C THR A 553 -25.88 -12.74 -11.44
N SER A 554 -24.78 -12.17 -11.99
CA SER A 554 -23.92 -12.82 -13.01
C SER A 554 -23.18 -14.08 -12.53
N ALA A 555 -22.95 -14.24 -11.23
CA ALA A 555 -22.16 -15.33 -10.65
C ALA A 555 -22.99 -16.33 -9.81
N LEU A 556 -24.33 -16.36 -9.99
CA LEU A 556 -25.24 -17.18 -9.19
C LEU A 556 -25.70 -18.45 -9.93
N ASP A 557 -25.97 -19.51 -9.17
CA ASP A 557 -26.69 -20.68 -9.66
C ASP A 557 -28.17 -20.35 -9.95
N ALA A 558 -28.82 -21.12 -10.80
CA ALA A 558 -30.16 -20.83 -11.31
C ALA A 558 -31.24 -20.68 -10.20
N GLN A 559 -31.12 -21.40 -9.08
CA GLN A 559 -32.08 -21.30 -7.97
C GLN A 559 -31.85 -20.01 -7.15
N SER A 560 -30.59 -19.70 -6.81
CA SER A 560 -30.24 -18.46 -6.13
C SER A 560 -30.50 -17.22 -7.00
N GLU A 561 -30.38 -17.36 -8.32
CA GLU A 561 -30.67 -16.29 -9.28
C GLU A 561 -32.12 -15.83 -9.22
N GLN A 562 -33.08 -16.76 -9.24
CA GLN A 562 -34.51 -16.41 -9.21
C GLN A 562 -34.85 -15.64 -7.92
N VAL A 563 -34.36 -16.12 -6.77
CA VAL A 563 -34.61 -15.48 -5.47
C VAL A 563 -34.01 -14.07 -5.41
N VAL A 564 -32.79 -13.91 -5.94
CA VAL A 564 -32.13 -12.60 -5.99
C VAL A 564 -32.85 -11.67 -6.97
N GLN A 565 -33.34 -12.18 -8.11
CA GLN A 565 -34.11 -11.37 -9.08
C GLN A 565 -35.43 -10.89 -8.45
N ASP A 566 -36.17 -11.74 -7.76
CA ASP A 566 -37.41 -11.36 -7.08
C ASP A 566 -37.16 -10.28 -6.00
N ALA A 567 -36.03 -10.36 -5.28
CA ALA A 567 -35.61 -9.33 -4.33
C ALA A 567 -35.22 -8.01 -5.01
N LEU A 568 -34.56 -8.04 -6.17
CA LEU A 568 -34.21 -6.86 -6.96
C LEU A 568 -35.46 -6.19 -7.56
N ASP A 569 -36.43 -6.96 -8.02
CA ASP A 569 -37.70 -6.43 -8.56
C ASP A 569 -38.46 -5.67 -7.46
N ARG A 570 -38.57 -6.23 -6.24
CA ARG A 570 -39.12 -5.53 -5.06
C ARG A 570 -38.35 -4.28 -4.70
N LEU A 571 -37.02 -4.33 -4.76
CA LEU A 571 -36.15 -3.18 -4.49
C LEU A 571 -36.36 -2.05 -5.50
N SER A 572 -36.68 -2.36 -6.76
CA SER A 572 -36.84 -1.40 -7.86
C SER A 572 -38.20 -0.68 -7.84
N GLU A 573 -39.21 -1.22 -7.16
CA GLU A 573 -40.57 -0.66 -7.14
C GLU A 573 -40.60 0.79 -6.65
N GLY A 574 -41.13 1.69 -7.49
CA GLY A 574 -41.32 3.11 -7.19
C GLY A 574 -40.03 3.95 -7.13
N ARG A 575 -38.88 3.40 -7.53
CA ARG A 575 -37.58 4.07 -7.55
C ARG A 575 -37.09 4.36 -8.97
N THR A 576 -36.30 5.40 -9.11
CA THR A 576 -35.56 5.64 -10.37
C THR A 576 -34.41 4.64 -10.45
N THR A 577 -34.53 3.63 -11.30
CA THR A 577 -33.56 2.54 -11.40
C THR A 577 -32.71 2.67 -12.65
N LEU A 578 -31.39 2.71 -12.48
CA LEU A 578 -30.44 2.59 -13.59
C LEU A 578 -29.70 1.26 -13.46
N VAL A 579 -29.82 0.39 -14.47
CA VAL A 579 -29.26 -0.95 -14.43
C VAL A 579 -28.27 -1.18 -15.57
N ILE A 580 -27.05 -1.65 -15.24
CA ILE A 580 -26.12 -2.21 -16.22
C ILE A 580 -26.55 -3.65 -16.47
N ALA A 581 -27.16 -3.88 -17.63
CA ALA A 581 -27.83 -5.14 -17.90
C ALA A 581 -26.97 -6.04 -18.80
N HIS A 582 -26.71 -7.24 -18.29
CA HIS A 582 -26.09 -8.35 -19.03
C HIS A 582 -27.03 -9.55 -19.22
N ARG A 583 -28.26 -9.48 -18.67
CA ARG A 583 -29.27 -10.53 -18.77
C ARG A 583 -30.49 -10.08 -19.55
N LEU A 584 -31.02 -11.01 -20.33
CA LEU A 584 -32.17 -10.74 -21.19
C LEU A 584 -33.42 -10.34 -20.39
N SER A 585 -33.70 -10.97 -19.25
CA SER A 585 -34.85 -10.66 -18.40
C SER A 585 -34.81 -9.20 -17.95
N THR A 586 -33.69 -8.73 -17.47
CA THR A 586 -33.49 -7.35 -17.00
C THR A 586 -33.64 -6.33 -18.14
N ILE A 587 -33.09 -6.65 -19.33
CA ILE A 587 -33.18 -5.78 -20.51
C ILE A 587 -34.62 -5.67 -21.00
N ARG A 588 -35.36 -6.80 -21.07
CA ARG A 588 -36.72 -6.87 -21.60
C ARG A 588 -37.74 -6.15 -20.72
N ASN A 589 -37.52 -6.18 -19.41
CA ASN A 589 -38.44 -5.57 -18.43
C ASN A 589 -38.15 -4.09 -18.17
N ALA A 590 -37.11 -3.51 -18.76
CA ALA A 590 -36.77 -2.10 -18.60
C ALA A 590 -37.72 -1.20 -19.40
N ASP A 591 -38.17 -0.11 -18.80
CA ASP A 591 -39.02 0.90 -19.46
C ASP A 591 -38.29 1.59 -20.61
N LYS A 592 -36.96 1.73 -20.48
CA LYS A 592 -36.08 2.38 -21.45
C LYS A 592 -34.74 1.67 -21.51
N ILE A 593 -34.22 1.49 -22.71
CA ILE A 593 -32.89 0.95 -22.96
C ILE A 593 -32.04 2.02 -23.62
N ILE A 594 -30.83 2.23 -23.13
CA ILE A 594 -29.81 3.09 -23.73
C ILE A 594 -28.67 2.21 -24.20
N VAL A 595 -28.41 2.24 -25.50
CA VAL A 595 -27.34 1.46 -26.14
C VAL A 595 -26.08 2.30 -26.15
N MET A 596 -25.04 1.78 -25.52
CA MET A 596 -23.74 2.43 -25.43
C MET A 596 -22.69 1.76 -26.32
N ASP A 597 -21.99 2.56 -27.09
CA ASP A 597 -20.80 2.14 -27.82
C ASP A 597 -19.71 3.20 -27.71
N ARG A 598 -18.50 2.78 -27.37
CA ARG A 598 -17.30 3.62 -27.27
C ARG A 598 -17.54 4.94 -26.55
N GLY A 599 -18.16 4.90 -25.38
CA GLY A 599 -18.37 6.08 -24.52
C GLY A 599 -19.49 7.02 -24.97
N GLN A 600 -20.33 6.62 -25.93
CA GLN A 600 -21.48 7.40 -26.44
C GLN A 600 -22.78 6.60 -26.32
N ALA A 601 -23.91 7.31 -26.17
CA ALA A 601 -25.24 6.72 -26.33
C ALA A 601 -25.59 6.76 -27.82
N VAL A 602 -25.63 5.59 -28.48
CA VAL A 602 -25.81 5.48 -29.93
C VAL A 602 -27.27 5.21 -30.33
N ASP A 603 -28.08 4.61 -29.42
CA ASP A 603 -29.49 4.37 -29.66
C ASP A 603 -30.27 4.33 -28.35
N THR A 604 -31.57 4.63 -28.41
CA THR A 604 -32.46 4.65 -27.26
C THR A 604 -33.87 4.21 -27.65
N GLY A 605 -34.50 3.39 -26.81
CA GLY A 605 -35.87 2.91 -27.06
C GLY A 605 -36.26 1.78 -26.14
N THR A 606 -37.40 1.17 -26.39
CA THR A 606 -37.84 -0.07 -25.74
C THR A 606 -37.19 -1.29 -26.42
N HIS A 607 -37.28 -2.45 -25.78
CA HIS A 607 -36.77 -3.71 -26.33
C HIS A 607 -37.31 -3.99 -27.75
N GLU A 608 -38.61 -3.83 -27.94
CA GLU A 608 -39.28 -4.10 -29.21
C GLU A 608 -38.89 -3.10 -30.31
N GLU A 609 -38.81 -1.81 -29.99
CA GLU A 609 -38.39 -0.75 -30.89
C GLU A 609 -36.95 -0.95 -31.40
N LEU A 610 -36.02 -1.25 -30.47
CA LEU A 610 -34.62 -1.43 -30.79
C LEU A 610 -34.37 -2.71 -31.63
N LEU A 611 -35.12 -3.78 -31.38
CA LEU A 611 -35.08 -4.98 -32.21
C LEU A 611 -35.64 -4.74 -33.61
N ALA A 612 -36.73 -3.97 -33.72
CA ALA A 612 -37.35 -3.66 -34.99
C ALA A 612 -36.47 -2.74 -35.87
N ARG A 613 -35.76 -1.78 -35.26
CA ARG A 613 -34.80 -0.90 -35.94
C ARG A 613 -33.54 -1.66 -36.39
N GLY A 614 -33.17 -2.77 -35.74
CA GLY A 614 -31.90 -3.44 -36.02
C GLY A 614 -30.70 -2.69 -35.41
N GLY A 615 -29.50 -2.89 -35.96
CA GLY A 615 -28.29 -2.21 -35.53
C GLY A 615 -27.62 -2.87 -34.33
N ILE A 616 -26.78 -2.10 -33.57
CA ILE A 616 -25.90 -2.61 -32.52
C ILE A 616 -26.64 -3.39 -31.43
N TYR A 617 -27.84 -2.93 -31.04
CA TYR A 617 -28.64 -3.63 -30.05
C TYR A 617 -29.11 -5.01 -30.54
N ALA A 618 -29.63 -5.07 -31.74
CA ALA A 618 -30.11 -6.33 -32.32
C ALA A 618 -28.95 -7.32 -32.53
N ASP A 619 -27.76 -6.84 -32.85
CA ASP A 619 -26.57 -7.66 -33.03
C ASP A 619 -26.07 -8.18 -31.67
N LEU A 620 -26.01 -7.34 -30.64
CA LEU A 620 -25.69 -7.77 -29.24
C LEU A 620 -26.72 -8.80 -28.74
N TYR A 621 -28.00 -8.56 -29.00
CA TYR A 621 -29.06 -9.49 -28.66
C TYR A 621 -28.89 -10.85 -29.35
N ARG A 622 -28.56 -10.86 -30.63
CA ARG A 622 -28.31 -12.08 -31.40
C ARG A 622 -27.09 -12.85 -30.90
N LEU A 623 -26.04 -12.15 -30.55
CA LEU A 623 -24.80 -12.75 -30.07
C LEU A 623 -24.95 -13.35 -28.65
N GLN A 624 -25.62 -12.64 -27.75
CA GLN A 624 -25.72 -13.08 -26.35
C GLN A 624 -26.85 -14.08 -26.09
N PHE A 625 -27.96 -14.05 -26.87
CA PHE A 625 -29.19 -14.74 -26.50
C PHE A 625 -29.74 -15.72 -27.57
N ARG A 626 -29.12 -15.84 -28.74
CA ARG A 626 -29.59 -16.72 -29.82
C ARG A 626 -29.18 -18.18 -29.67
N ASP A 627 -28.16 -18.48 -28.88
CA ASP A 627 -27.66 -19.86 -28.69
C ASP A 627 -28.59 -20.76 -27.86
N GLY A 628 -29.48 -20.21 -27.05
CA GLY A 628 -30.39 -21.00 -26.21
C GLY A 628 -31.51 -21.72 -26.99
N LYS A 629 -31.98 -21.17 -28.11
CA LYS A 629 -33.05 -21.80 -28.92
C LYS A 629 -32.53 -22.84 -29.91
N THR A 630 -31.33 -22.66 -30.41
CA THR A 630 -30.75 -23.59 -31.42
C THR A 630 -30.37 -24.94 -30.82
N VAL A 631 -30.06 -24.98 -29.51
CA VAL A 631 -29.77 -26.25 -28.79
C VAL A 631 -31.01 -27.02 -28.42
N LEU A 632 -32.14 -26.34 -28.13
CA LEU A 632 -33.41 -27.01 -27.81
C LEU A 632 -34.12 -27.57 -29.04
N ASP A 633 -34.02 -26.93 -30.23
CA ASP A 633 -34.57 -27.48 -31.48
C ASP A 633 -33.74 -28.67 -32.01
N ARG A 634 -32.46 -28.77 -31.75
CA ARG A 634 -31.68 -29.98 -32.06
C ARG A 634 -32.05 -31.19 -31.20
N ARG A 635 -32.60 -31.02 -30.04
CA ARG A 635 -33.09 -32.14 -29.19
C ARG A 635 -34.49 -32.62 -29.53
N ARG A 636 -35.29 -31.88 -30.35
CA ARG A 636 -36.64 -32.27 -30.79
C ARG A 636 -36.72 -32.97 -32.14
N GLY A 637 -35.61 -33.41 -32.72
CA GLY A 637 -35.54 -34.46 -33.73
C GLY A 637 -36.47 -34.27 -34.95
N ILE A 638 -36.65 -33.04 -35.48
CA ILE A 638 -37.38 -32.86 -36.74
C ILE A 638 -36.37 -32.41 -37.80
N LEU A 639 -35.81 -33.42 -38.48
CA LEU A 639 -35.04 -33.22 -39.73
C LEU A 639 -36.04 -32.92 -40.83
N ARG A 640 -36.18 -31.65 -41.24
CA ARG A 640 -36.61 -31.32 -42.61
C ARG A 640 -35.34 -31.14 -43.47
N ARG A 641 -35.11 -32.09 -44.37
CA ARG A 641 -34.15 -31.94 -45.49
C ARG A 641 -34.58 -30.76 -46.34
N SER A 642 -33.75 -29.75 -46.49
CA SER A 642 -33.78 -28.84 -47.62
C SER A 642 -32.64 -29.22 -48.54
N ASP A 643 -32.99 -29.65 -49.75
CA ASP A 643 -32.07 -29.95 -50.83
C ASP A 643 -31.46 -28.63 -51.33
N THR A 644 -30.27 -28.30 -50.83
CA THR A 644 -29.35 -27.35 -51.46
C THR A 644 -27.96 -27.94 -51.37
N PRO A 645 -27.23 -28.09 -52.49
CA PRO A 645 -25.91 -28.71 -52.47
C PRO A 645 -24.91 -27.80 -51.76
N ALA A 646 -24.09 -28.40 -50.90
CA ALA A 646 -23.02 -27.74 -50.14
C ALA A 646 -21.93 -27.24 -51.11
N PRO A 647 -21.35 -26.07 -50.91
CA PRO A 647 -20.18 -25.65 -51.63
C PRO A 647 -18.96 -26.53 -51.26
N GLU A 648 -18.20 -26.95 -52.25
CA GLU A 648 -16.99 -27.75 -52.13
C GLU A 648 -15.99 -27.12 -51.15
N ARG A 649 -15.58 -27.92 -50.18
CA ARG A 649 -14.52 -27.55 -49.23
C ARG A 649 -13.19 -27.46 -49.99
N GLN A 650 -12.60 -26.30 -50.04
CA GLN A 650 -11.19 -26.14 -50.45
C GLN A 650 -10.28 -26.86 -49.43
N PRO A 651 -9.27 -27.60 -49.90
CA PRO A 651 -8.40 -28.37 -49.01
C PRO A 651 -7.56 -27.45 -48.11
N ASN A 652 -7.47 -27.82 -46.82
CA ASN A 652 -6.73 -27.10 -45.78
C ASN A 652 -5.24 -26.97 -46.15
N LEU A 653 -4.64 -25.86 -45.75
CA LEU A 653 -3.23 -25.47 -45.96
C LEU A 653 -2.21 -26.61 -45.68
N LEU A 654 -2.51 -27.49 -44.72
CA LEU A 654 -1.70 -28.67 -44.35
C LEU A 654 -1.73 -29.80 -45.44
N GLN A 655 -2.80 -29.92 -46.21
CA GLN A 655 -2.87 -30.86 -47.32
C GLN A 655 -2.10 -30.37 -48.55
N ARG A 656 -1.99 -29.07 -48.75
CA ARG A 656 -1.18 -28.47 -49.82
C ARG A 656 0.32 -28.57 -49.57
N ILE A 657 0.74 -28.56 -48.31
CA ILE A 657 2.15 -28.71 -47.93
C ILE A 657 2.59 -30.17 -48.05
N GLY A 658 1.70 -31.15 -47.78
CA GLY A 658 2.03 -32.59 -47.93
C GLY A 658 2.23 -33.04 -49.37
N GLN A 659 1.59 -32.41 -50.36
CA GLN A 659 1.77 -32.79 -51.78
C GLN A 659 3.05 -32.23 -52.43
N HIS A 660 3.69 -31.24 -51.81
CA HIS A 660 4.93 -30.65 -52.34
C HIS A 660 6.22 -31.24 -51.78
N PHE A 661 6.13 -32.08 -50.73
CA PHE A 661 7.32 -32.62 -50.05
C PHE A 661 7.49 -34.14 -50.16
N PHE A 662 6.51 -34.90 -50.73
CA PHE A 662 6.60 -36.37 -50.83
C PHE A 662 6.18 -36.93 -52.19
N GLY A 663 6.42 -36.18 -53.24
CA GLY A 663 6.18 -36.62 -54.63
C GLY A 663 7.45 -36.48 -55.46
N SER A 664 8.36 -37.43 -55.29
CA SER A 664 9.26 -38.05 -56.26
C SER A 664 10.24 -38.97 -55.53
#